data_053f53d9e9938fa21f86a0437d250a9b
#
_entry.id   053f53d9e9938fa21f86a0437d250a9b
#
_cell.length_a   1.000
_cell.length_b   1.000
_cell.length_c   1.000
_cell.angle_alpha   90.00
_cell.angle_beta   90.00
_cell.angle_gamma   90.00
#
_symmetry.space_group_name_H-M   'P 1'
#
loop_
_entity.id
_entity.type
_entity.pdbx_description
1 polymer ?
#
loop_
_entity_poly.entity_id
_entity_poly.type
_entity_poly.pdbx_seq_one_letter_code
_entity_poly.pdbx_strand_id
1 'polypeptide(L)'
;MLLNTVVTWRNAICLAVASVGISLAVHAQDKIREELLQKDFPFLGACINANFPKENVAMKGLAIRVGNDASILFDTDLLRVAAGWSGGFVNTRGVVFDGSHGNHPAMVGTQAFGTAQVPGVAGADGSFKDLRPEPYGPIKADLGRWDGIYVNGMDVQLAYTVRGTKVLEQPSSVTANGELGFVRTFRIEPPKTGKLIKRQRTPDAFSILLADVEGGHGSVESGAVRIEGADGRITLIAASDLPKGAALKFEDGRVSLTIPKGAPVSTFKVTIWAGSQAGASAFSQLSAGQPTFKDFSKGGPAHWPQPVVLQGQLNSSSTPDGAYVTDVITSPEKNPWNRRVRFAGVDFFADGSRAALCTHDGDIWIVSGIDEKLENLSWSRFASGLYEPLGLVIVNDQVYVSSREGITRFVDLNQDGEADFYENFNNDVMSTRGFHEFVFDLQRDAAGNFYFAKANPVNGGGRGFGDEKASRGNGVVCSHAGCLFKVSPDGKTFEVVARGFRAPNGIGVRADGQLTTGDNEGTWVPTSPINWVDGKAFHGVVNTKTPKEAVDQYVPPIMWLSHSDFCNSNGGQIWVTSDKWGPFKNELLYESYGKSSLFLVMRQDLGNGRQQAAAVRFPLKFTSSVMRARFHPYDGQLYVCGLSEWQSNAARITGFDRVRYTGKPVYSVNGIKVVPGGVQLSFTQPLDKASAEDVQNWSGKRWNYIRSENYGSPEVWLSNPEKKGRENINITAAKLGADGKTVTLTIEDLRPVNQQSLKWDIKAADGTSIAQEIQETIHEIPGVPLSKN
;
A
#
# COMPACT_ATOMS: atom_id res chain seq x y z
N MET A 1 -57.75 23.91 23.95
CA MET A 1 -56.87 23.58 25.04
C MET A 1 -56.54 22.08 25.00
N LEU A 2 -56.08 21.57 23.86
CA LEU A 2 -55.71 20.14 23.65
C LEU A 2 -54.90 19.98 22.35
N LEU A 3 -53.79 20.72 22.26
CA LEU A 3 -52.86 20.56 21.08
C LEU A 3 -51.38 20.78 21.40
N ASN A 4 -50.98 20.74 22.68
CA ASN A 4 -49.54 20.97 23.04
C ASN A 4 -48.89 19.83 23.79
N THR A 5 -49.40 18.59 23.75
CA THR A 5 -48.84 17.45 24.50
C THR A 5 -48.30 16.31 23.63
N VAL A 6 -48.36 16.43 22.31
CA VAL A 6 -47.92 15.33 21.39
C VAL A 6 -46.50 15.55 20.82
N VAL A 7 -45.95 16.79 20.95
CA VAL A 7 -44.63 17.11 20.38
C VAL A 7 -43.45 16.72 21.29
N THR A 8 -43.65 16.55 22.59
CA THR A 8 -42.57 16.26 23.56
C THR A 8 -42.19 14.79 23.65
N TRP A 9 -43.04 13.87 23.22
CA TRP A 9 -42.75 12.43 23.29
C TRP A 9 -41.98 11.87 22.07
N ARG A 10 -42.05 12.52 20.93
CA ARG A 10 -41.30 12.10 19.74
C ARG A 10 -39.81 12.44 19.84
N ASN A 11 -39.46 13.54 20.51
CA ASN A 11 -38.04 13.92 20.68
C ASN A 11 -37.33 13.12 21.77
N ALA A 12 -38.02 12.60 22.77
CA ALA A 12 -37.47 11.78 23.82
C ALA A 12 -37.14 10.35 23.33
N ILE A 13 -37.97 9.81 22.43
CA ILE A 13 -37.75 8.48 21.84
C ILE A 13 -36.58 8.49 20.82
N CYS A 14 -36.41 9.57 20.06
CA CYS A 14 -35.27 9.69 19.13
C CYS A 14 -33.94 9.88 19.87
N LEU A 15 -33.89 10.55 21.02
CA LEU A 15 -32.70 10.70 21.83
C LEU A 15 -32.35 9.40 22.60
N ALA A 16 -33.33 8.62 23.03
CA ALA A 16 -33.11 7.34 23.71
C ALA A 16 -32.64 6.26 22.72
N VAL A 17 -33.12 6.24 21.47
CA VAL A 17 -32.68 5.31 20.43
C VAL A 17 -31.27 5.67 19.92
N ALA A 18 -30.92 6.95 19.82
CA ALA A 18 -29.59 7.40 19.44
C ALA A 18 -28.53 7.10 20.52
N SER A 19 -28.89 7.25 21.81
CA SER A 19 -27.93 6.94 22.90
C SER A 19 -27.76 5.44 23.14
N VAL A 20 -28.78 4.61 22.90
CA VAL A 20 -28.68 3.13 22.96
C VAL A 20 -27.94 2.58 21.73
N GLY A 21 -28.12 3.19 20.54
CA GLY A 21 -27.39 2.84 19.33
C GLY A 21 -25.89 3.17 19.42
N ILE A 22 -25.53 4.29 20.05
CA ILE A 22 -24.13 4.68 20.26
C ILE A 22 -23.45 3.82 21.33
N SER A 23 -24.17 3.44 22.41
CA SER A 23 -23.64 2.50 23.43
C SER A 23 -23.45 1.08 22.90
N LEU A 24 -24.30 0.61 21.98
CA LEU A 24 -24.16 -0.71 21.35
C LEU A 24 -23.04 -0.73 20.31
N ALA A 25 -22.78 0.37 19.61
CA ALA A 25 -21.66 0.48 18.67
C ALA A 25 -20.30 0.51 19.38
N VAL A 26 -20.22 1.12 20.57
CA VAL A 26 -18.97 1.17 21.35
C VAL A 26 -18.62 -0.19 21.97
N HIS A 27 -19.60 -1.08 22.27
CA HIS A 27 -19.33 -2.41 22.81
C HIS A 27 -19.09 -3.48 21.73
N ALA A 28 -19.36 -3.21 20.45
CA ALA A 28 -19.04 -4.14 19.35
C ALA A 28 -17.58 -4.05 18.87
N GLN A 29 -16.86 -3.01 19.28
CA GLN A 29 -15.47 -2.76 18.84
C GLN A 29 -14.38 -3.50 19.63
N ASP A 30 -14.71 -4.17 20.73
CA ASP A 30 -13.72 -4.82 21.61
C ASP A 30 -13.54 -6.34 21.36
N LYS A 31 -14.24 -6.93 20.41
CA LYS A 31 -14.00 -8.33 20.06
C LYS A 31 -12.83 -8.43 19.12
N ILE A 32 -11.71 -9.01 19.63
CA ILE A 32 -10.62 -9.47 18.78
C ILE A 32 -11.20 -10.46 17.76
N ARG A 33 -11.03 -10.17 16.49
CA ARG A 33 -11.47 -11.05 15.39
C ARG A 33 -10.42 -12.14 15.22
N GLU A 34 -10.78 -13.38 15.55
CA GLU A 34 -9.86 -14.53 15.54
C GLU A 34 -9.22 -14.76 14.18
N GLU A 35 -9.94 -14.47 13.07
CA GLU A 35 -9.45 -14.57 11.71
C GLU A 35 -8.34 -13.58 11.36
N LEU A 36 -8.10 -12.58 12.20
CA LEU A 36 -7.04 -11.57 11.99
C LEU A 36 -5.78 -11.86 12.82
N LEU A 37 -5.83 -12.79 13.76
CA LEU A 37 -4.75 -13.01 14.74
C LEU A 37 -3.58 -13.83 14.22
N GLN A 38 -3.46 -14.21 13.00
CA GLN A 38 -2.29 -14.93 12.45
C GLN A 38 -1.56 -15.81 13.48
N LYS A 39 -2.31 -16.72 14.18
CA LYS A 39 -1.77 -17.55 15.25
C LYS A 39 -0.74 -18.58 14.76
N ASP A 40 -0.80 -18.87 13.49
CA ASP A 40 0.02 -19.83 12.75
C ASP A 40 1.27 -19.21 12.13
N PHE A 41 1.60 -17.95 12.48
CA PHE A 41 2.76 -17.26 11.93
C PHE A 41 3.50 -16.42 13.00
N PRO A 42 4.85 -16.34 12.95
CA PRO A 42 5.63 -15.79 14.06
C PRO A 42 5.56 -14.26 14.21
N PHE A 43 5.23 -13.49 13.18
CA PHE A 43 5.25 -12.03 13.27
C PHE A 43 4.10 -11.34 12.53
N LEU A 44 3.90 -10.06 12.86
CA LEU A 44 2.98 -9.14 12.20
C LEU A 44 3.66 -7.78 12.02
N GLY A 45 3.74 -7.29 10.77
CA GLY A 45 4.17 -5.94 10.43
C GLY A 45 3.04 -4.92 10.68
N ALA A 46 3.32 -3.87 11.43
CA ALA A 46 2.37 -2.79 11.69
C ALA A 46 3.05 -1.57 12.35
N CYS A 47 2.40 -0.40 12.30
CA CYS A 47 2.72 0.69 13.19
C CYS A 47 2.17 0.37 14.58
N ILE A 48 3.04 0.25 15.58
CA ILE A 48 2.65 -0.14 16.95
C ILE A 48 3.27 0.81 17.97
N ASN A 49 2.43 1.26 18.92
CA ASN A 49 2.88 2.04 20.08
C ASN A 49 3.29 1.09 21.20
N ALA A 50 4.46 1.31 21.77
CA ALA A 50 4.83 0.77 23.06
C ALA A 50 4.27 1.64 24.20
N ASN A 51 4.05 1.06 25.38
CA ASN A 51 3.49 1.76 26.53
C ASN A 51 4.53 2.67 27.21
N PHE A 52 5.80 2.27 27.18
CA PHE A 52 6.94 3.03 27.69
C PHE A 52 8.25 2.68 26.95
N PRO A 53 9.30 3.53 27.00
CA PRO A 53 9.28 4.91 27.47
C PRO A 53 8.25 5.78 26.76
N LYS A 54 8.00 7.00 27.28
CA LYS A 54 7.02 7.91 26.70
C LYS A 54 7.26 8.14 25.20
N GLU A 55 6.15 8.22 24.42
CA GLU A 55 6.15 8.48 22.97
C GLU A 55 6.91 7.42 22.15
N ASN A 56 6.96 6.20 22.62
CA ASN A 56 7.66 5.10 21.97
C ASN A 56 6.79 4.45 20.89
N VAL A 57 7.13 4.69 19.62
CA VAL A 57 6.40 4.15 18.45
C VAL A 57 7.38 3.48 17.48
N ALA A 58 7.06 2.28 17.05
CA ALA A 58 7.69 1.66 15.89
C ALA A 58 6.81 1.90 14.66
N MET A 59 7.23 2.81 13.77
CA MET A 59 6.46 3.19 12.58
C MET A 59 6.38 2.03 11.58
N LYS A 60 7.47 1.30 11.42
CA LYS A 60 7.58 0.03 10.69
C LYS A 60 7.98 -1.06 11.66
N GLY A 61 7.04 -1.39 12.56
CA GLY A 61 7.24 -2.36 13.62
C GLY A 61 6.97 -3.77 13.15
N LEU A 62 7.77 -4.71 13.63
CA LEU A 62 7.51 -6.15 13.58
C LEU A 62 7.17 -6.61 14.99
N ALA A 63 5.90 -6.92 15.25
CA ALA A 63 5.50 -7.64 16.46
C ALA A 63 5.84 -9.12 16.26
N ILE A 64 6.71 -9.67 17.09
CA ILE A 64 7.28 -11.01 16.94
C ILE A 64 6.95 -11.85 18.18
N ARG A 65 6.39 -13.03 17.98
CA ARG A 65 6.19 -14.03 19.04
C ARG A 65 7.54 -14.64 19.40
N VAL A 66 7.89 -14.70 20.69
CA VAL A 66 9.16 -15.25 21.17
C VAL A 66 8.92 -16.32 22.24
N GLY A 67 8.19 -17.34 21.89
CA GLY A 67 7.72 -18.40 22.77
C GLY A 67 6.21 -18.35 22.98
N ASN A 68 5.71 -19.09 23.97
CA ASN A 68 4.27 -19.32 24.12
C ASN A 68 3.49 -18.10 24.63
N ASP A 69 4.13 -17.23 25.40
CA ASP A 69 3.46 -16.10 26.08
C ASP A 69 4.28 -14.80 26.04
N ALA A 70 5.32 -14.76 25.25
CA ALA A 70 6.18 -13.58 25.14
C ALA A 70 6.22 -13.07 23.70
N SER A 71 6.41 -11.75 23.57
CA SER A 71 6.51 -11.07 22.29
C SER A 71 7.49 -9.89 22.38
N ILE A 72 8.08 -9.53 21.25
CA ILE A 72 8.88 -8.31 21.12
C ILE A 72 8.37 -7.45 19.99
N LEU A 73 8.63 -6.15 20.05
CA LEU A 73 8.42 -5.20 18.96
C LEU A 73 9.77 -4.76 18.42
N PHE A 74 10.10 -5.13 17.20
CA PHE A 74 11.31 -4.68 16.52
C PHE A 74 10.97 -3.55 15.55
N ASP A 75 11.71 -2.44 15.62
CA ASP A 75 11.57 -1.26 14.76
C ASP A 75 12.63 -1.33 13.65
N THR A 76 12.20 -1.61 12.42
CA THR A 76 13.11 -1.84 11.29
C THR A 76 13.78 -0.56 10.78
N ASP A 77 13.15 0.61 10.97
CA ASP A 77 13.76 1.90 10.59
C ASP A 77 14.88 2.31 11.56
N LEU A 78 14.71 2.03 12.85
CA LEU A 78 15.66 2.41 13.90
C LEU A 78 16.58 1.26 14.35
N LEU A 79 16.35 0.03 13.90
CA LEU A 79 17.11 -1.19 14.26
C LEU A 79 17.14 -1.42 15.78
N ARG A 80 15.99 -1.31 16.44
CA ARG A 80 15.86 -1.46 17.89
C ARG A 80 14.75 -2.41 18.30
N VAL A 81 14.87 -3.03 19.45
CA VAL A 81 13.74 -3.68 20.13
C VAL A 81 13.02 -2.61 20.93
N ALA A 82 11.89 -2.13 20.40
CA ALA A 82 11.12 -1.04 21.00
C ALA A 82 10.43 -1.44 22.31
N ALA A 83 10.01 -2.70 22.43
CA ALA A 83 9.36 -3.26 23.61
C ALA A 83 9.50 -4.77 23.67
N GLY A 84 9.45 -5.34 24.88
CA GLY A 84 9.17 -6.75 25.14
C GLY A 84 8.00 -6.86 26.11
N TRP A 85 7.05 -7.78 25.87
CA TRP A 85 5.84 -7.96 26.68
C TRP A 85 5.39 -9.41 26.78
N SER A 86 4.51 -9.70 27.72
CA SER A 86 3.90 -11.01 27.94
C SER A 86 2.41 -10.92 28.25
N GLY A 87 1.69 -12.05 28.21
CA GLY A 87 0.26 -12.11 28.49
C GLY A 87 -0.61 -11.79 27.29
N GLY A 88 -0.10 -12.00 26.07
CA GLY A 88 -0.82 -11.80 24.82
C GLY A 88 0.07 -11.33 23.68
N PHE A 89 -0.56 -11.06 22.53
CA PHE A 89 0.16 -10.60 21.33
C PHE A 89 -0.24 -9.17 20.94
N VAL A 90 -1.13 -9.02 19.95
CA VAL A 90 -1.64 -7.72 19.51
C VAL A 90 -3.16 -7.78 19.32
N ASN A 91 -3.82 -6.65 19.54
CA ASN A 91 -5.17 -6.41 19.06
C ASN A 91 -5.08 -5.75 17.70
N THR A 92 -5.60 -6.45 16.68
CA THR A 92 -5.59 -6.01 15.28
C THR A 92 -6.66 -4.97 15.05
N ARG A 93 -6.32 -3.72 15.31
CA ARG A 93 -7.14 -2.53 15.06
C ARG A 93 -6.72 -1.85 13.77
N GLY A 94 -7.56 -0.93 13.31
CA GLY A 94 -7.24 -0.06 12.19
C GLY A 94 -7.92 -0.45 10.89
N VAL A 95 -7.75 0.41 9.91
CA VAL A 95 -8.50 0.36 8.64
C VAL A 95 -8.44 -1.00 7.97
N VAL A 96 -7.25 -1.63 7.95
CA VAL A 96 -7.03 -2.94 7.33
C VAL A 96 -7.81 -4.05 8.02
N PHE A 97 -7.85 -4.02 9.35
CA PHE A 97 -8.34 -5.15 10.13
C PHE A 97 -9.83 -5.03 10.48
N ASP A 98 -10.23 -3.96 11.11
CA ASP A 98 -11.58 -3.77 11.62
C ASP A 98 -12.31 -2.53 11.08
N GLY A 99 -11.66 -1.77 10.18
CA GLY A 99 -12.17 -0.54 9.58
C GLY A 99 -12.12 0.67 10.51
N SER A 100 -11.50 0.59 11.69
CA SER A 100 -11.43 1.70 12.62
C SER A 100 -10.42 2.74 12.17
N HIS A 101 -10.91 3.96 11.92
CA HIS A 101 -10.11 5.09 11.47
C HIS A 101 -9.39 5.75 12.65
N GLY A 102 -8.09 6.05 12.45
CA GLY A 102 -7.25 6.69 13.47
C GLY A 102 -6.61 5.72 14.47
N ASN A 103 -6.79 4.41 14.29
CA ASN A 103 -6.18 3.39 15.13
C ASN A 103 -5.17 2.55 14.37
N HIS A 104 -4.24 1.97 15.12
CA HIS A 104 -3.28 0.97 14.67
C HIS A 104 -3.35 -0.25 15.61
N PRO A 105 -2.78 -1.39 15.22
CA PRO A 105 -2.63 -2.51 16.14
C PRO A 105 -1.98 -2.08 17.45
N ALA A 106 -2.46 -2.63 18.56
CA ALA A 106 -1.98 -2.31 19.88
C ALA A 106 -1.49 -3.56 20.59
N MET A 107 -0.45 -3.45 21.42
CA MET A 107 0.02 -4.54 22.27
C MET A 107 -1.09 -5.02 23.22
N VAL A 108 -1.16 -6.32 23.41
CA VAL A 108 -2.02 -6.98 24.41
C VAL A 108 -1.12 -7.67 25.43
N GLY A 109 -1.30 -7.33 26.68
CA GLY A 109 -0.51 -7.88 27.79
C GLY A 109 0.31 -6.81 28.53
N THR A 110 1.31 -7.26 29.29
CA THR A 110 2.13 -6.41 30.15
C THR A 110 3.51 -6.22 29.57
N GLN A 111 3.90 -4.97 29.32
CA GLN A 111 5.24 -4.63 28.84
C GLN A 111 6.26 -4.80 29.97
N ALA A 112 7.33 -5.55 29.68
CA ALA A 112 8.43 -5.82 30.60
C ALA A 112 9.53 -4.75 30.49
N PHE A 113 10.01 -4.46 29.28
CA PHE A 113 11.06 -3.48 29.01
C PHE A 113 10.79 -2.74 27.69
N GLY A 114 11.54 -1.70 27.44
CA GLY A 114 11.50 -0.96 26.18
C GLY A 114 12.74 -0.14 25.94
N THR A 115 12.82 0.43 24.73
CA THR A 115 13.85 1.43 24.37
C THR A 115 13.20 2.70 23.88
N ALA A 116 13.79 3.85 24.11
CA ALA A 116 13.33 5.12 23.60
C ALA A 116 13.32 5.14 22.07
N GLN A 117 12.52 6.02 21.47
CA GLN A 117 12.42 6.16 20.00
C GLN A 117 13.65 6.88 19.43
N VAL A 118 14.79 6.21 19.51
CA VAL A 118 16.09 6.63 18.99
C VAL A 118 16.71 5.47 18.19
N PRO A 119 17.76 5.71 17.38
CA PRO A 119 18.49 4.60 16.74
C PRO A 119 18.87 3.51 17.75
N GLY A 120 18.58 2.26 17.43
CA GLY A 120 18.95 1.09 18.26
C GLY A 120 20.43 0.74 18.19
N VAL A 121 21.18 1.45 17.36
CA VAL A 121 22.61 1.27 17.14
C VAL A 121 23.31 2.63 17.18
N ALA A 122 24.54 2.64 17.69
CA ALA A 122 25.38 3.84 17.76
C ALA A 122 26.73 3.58 17.13
N GLY A 123 27.38 4.65 16.68
CA GLY A 123 28.78 4.61 16.23
C GLY A 123 29.77 4.46 17.38
N ALA A 124 31.07 4.67 17.07
CA ALA A 124 32.16 4.58 18.02
C ALA A 124 32.08 5.62 19.15
N ASP A 125 31.35 6.72 18.93
CA ASP A 125 31.08 7.76 19.93
C ASP A 125 30.07 7.31 21.02
N GLY A 126 29.36 6.20 20.80
CA GLY A 126 28.32 5.69 21.70
C GLY A 126 27.03 6.50 21.68
N SER A 127 26.88 7.47 20.76
CA SER A 127 25.71 8.35 20.70
C SER A 127 24.55 7.66 19.97
N PHE A 128 23.40 7.58 20.64
CA PHE A 128 22.12 7.11 20.07
C PHE A 128 21.24 8.28 19.61
N LYS A 129 21.83 9.45 19.36
CA LYS A 129 21.09 10.61 18.85
C LYS A 129 20.55 10.34 17.45
N ASP A 130 19.26 10.62 17.24
CA ASP A 130 18.65 10.58 15.92
C ASP A 130 19.15 11.76 15.07
N LEU A 131 19.81 11.44 13.96
CA LEU A 131 20.37 12.43 13.02
C LEU A 131 19.57 12.49 11.71
N ARG A 132 18.42 11.83 11.64
CA ARG A 132 17.52 11.94 10.48
C ARG A 132 16.97 13.36 10.39
N PRO A 133 16.80 13.92 9.17
CA PRO A 133 16.22 15.26 9.01
C PRO A 133 14.74 15.32 9.42
N GLU A 134 14.04 14.18 9.27
CA GLU A 134 12.67 13.95 9.74
C GLU A 134 12.68 12.67 10.59
N PRO A 135 11.83 12.52 11.61
CA PRO A 135 11.85 11.35 12.50
C PRO A 135 11.19 10.12 11.86
N TYR A 136 11.26 9.99 10.56
CA TYR A 136 10.67 8.92 9.75
C TYR A 136 11.69 8.32 8.78
N GLY A 137 11.38 7.09 8.32
CA GLY A 137 12.27 6.34 7.45
C GLY A 137 13.48 5.75 8.16
N PRO A 138 14.33 4.98 7.45
CA PRO A 138 15.46 4.29 8.03
C PRO A 138 16.56 5.24 8.50
N ILE A 139 17.36 4.79 9.48
CA ILE A 139 18.62 5.46 9.83
C ILE A 139 19.57 5.46 8.64
N LYS A 140 20.59 6.33 8.69
CA LYS A 140 21.58 6.41 7.60
C LYS A 140 22.28 5.07 7.39
N ALA A 141 22.39 4.64 6.14
CA ALA A 141 22.95 3.35 5.75
C ALA A 141 24.42 3.12 6.18
N ASP A 142 25.20 4.19 6.43
CA ASP A 142 26.55 4.10 6.96
C ASP A 142 26.58 3.78 8.47
N LEU A 143 25.50 4.07 9.20
CA LEU A 143 25.31 3.67 10.60
C LEU A 143 24.70 2.28 10.69
N GLY A 144 23.60 2.04 9.98
CA GLY A 144 22.91 0.75 10.01
C GLY A 144 21.91 0.58 8.87
N ARG A 145 21.64 -0.66 8.52
CA ARG A 145 20.70 -1.04 7.47
C ARG A 145 19.93 -2.29 7.88
N TRP A 146 18.63 -2.26 7.74
CA TRP A 146 17.78 -3.46 7.79
C TRP A 146 18.03 -4.32 6.56
N ASP A 147 18.30 -5.62 6.74
CA ASP A 147 18.56 -6.56 5.65
C ASP A 147 17.37 -7.53 5.44
N GLY A 148 16.56 -7.79 6.47
CA GLY A 148 15.38 -8.64 6.38
C GLY A 148 15.20 -9.59 7.56
N ILE A 149 14.20 -10.47 7.44
CA ILE A 149 13.85 -11.46 8.47
C ILE A 149 13.78 -12.85 7.87
N TYR A 150 14.44 -13.81 8.52
CA TYR A 150 14.30 -15.23 8.23
C TYR A 150 13.23 -15.83 9.13
N VAL A 151 12.49 -16.78 8.57
CA VAL A 151 11.43 -17.53 9.25
C VAL A 151 11.80 -19.02 9.25
N ASN A 152 11.60 -19.69 10.39
CA ASN A 152 11.78 -21.15 10.50
C ASN A 152 10.77 -21.69 11.54
N GLY A 153 9.62 -22.14 11.06
CA GLY A 153 8.48 -22.41 11.94
C GLY A 153 8.08 -21.14 12.72
N MET A 154 7.88 -21.25 14.01
CA MET A 154 7.54 -20.10 14.86
C MET A 154 8.77 -19.30 15.36
N ASP A 155 9.98 -19.66 14.93
CA ASP A 155 11.18 -18.90 15.26
C ASP A 155 11.54 -17.93 14.11
N VAL A 156 12.14 -16.79 14.45
CA VAL A 156 12.63 -15.82 13.50
C VAL A 156 14.08 -15.46 13.73
N GLN A 157 14.75 -15.00 12.67
CA GLN A 157 16.09 -14.41 12.72
C GLN A 157 16.07 -13.06 12.01
N LEU A 158 16.28 -12.01 12.78
CA LEU A 158 16.47 -10.65 12.26
C LEU A 158 17.86 -10.54 11.63
N ALA A 159 17.95 -9.92 10.46
CA ALA A 159 19.19 -9.66 9.77
C ALA A 159 19.32 -8.16 9.52
N TYR A 160 20.43 -7.57 9.95
CA TYR A 160 20.74 -6.16 9.72
C TYR A 160 22.27 -5.94 9.72
N THR A 161 22.68 -4.83 9.15
CA THR A 161 24.10 -4.47 9.07
C THR A 161 24.35 -3.22 9.89
N VAL A 162 25.36 -3.22 10.75
CA VAL A 162 25.78 -2.07 11.58
C VAL A 162 27.24 -1.77 11.27
N ARG A 163 27.52 -0.55 10.78
CA ARG A 163 28.89 -0.09 10.48
C ARG A 163 29.68 -1.07 9.62
N GLY A 164 29.00 -1.79 8.70
CA GLY A 164 29.57 -2.81 7.82
C GLY A 164 29.69 -4.21 8.44
N THR A 165 29.34 -4.41 9.68
CA THR A 165 29.22 -5.73 10.33
C THR A 165 27.81 -6.27 10.16
N LYS A 166 27.66 -7.48 9.60
CA LYS A 166 26.39 -8.18 9.57
C LYS A 166 26.05 -8.68 10.97
N VAL A 167 24.83 -8.41 11.41
CA VAL A 167 24.27 -8.85 12.68
C VAL A 167 23.08 -9.74 12.37
N LEU A 168 23.11 -10.95 12.89
CA LEU A 168 22.00 -11.88 12.91
C LEU A 168 21.53 -12.00 14.35
N GLU A 169 20.25 -11.77 14.60
CA GLU A 169 19.67 -11.76 15.93
C GLU A 169 18.48 -12.72 16.00
N GLN A 170 18.51 -13.64 16.94
CA GLN A 170 17.44 -14.61 17.22
C GLN A 170 16.82 -14.27 18.58
N PRO A 171 15.65 -13.59 18.58
CA PRO A 171 14.91 -13.34 19.80
C PRO A 171 14.20 -14.60 20.27
N SER A 172 14.17 -14.81 21.58
CA SER A 172 13.47 -15.92 22.23
C SER A 172 13.08 -15.54 23.66
N SER A 173 12.45 -16.44 24.37
CA SER A 173 12.15 -16.28 25.81
C SER A 173 12.59 -17.50 26.60
N VAL A 174 12.76 -17.30 27.91
CA VAL A 174 13.10 -18.35 28.88
C VAL A 174 12.30 -18.14 30.15
N THR A 175 11.91 -19.23 30.81
CA THR A 175 11.19 -19.17 32.06
C THR A 175 11.96 -19.90 33.16
N ALA A 176 11.99 -19.33 34.36
CA ALA A 176 12.54 -19.98 35.55
C ALA A 176 11.80 -19.47 36.78
N ASN A 177 11.41 -20.39 37.66
CA ASN A 177 10.71 -20.07 38.92
C ASN A 177 9.46 -19.20 38.77
N GLY A 178 8.73 -19.35 37.65
CA GLY A 178 7.55 -18.53 37.34
C GLY A 178 7.84 -17.15 36.75
N GLU A 179 9.12 -16.77 36.60
CA GLU A 179 9.54 -15.53 35.97
C GLU A 179 9.90 -15.74 34.51
N LEU A 180 9.67 -14.71 33.65
CA LEU A 180 9.92 -14.71 32.23
C LEU A 180 11.09 -13.79 31.90
N GLY A 181 12.12 -14.32 31.24
CA GLY A 181 13.23 -13.55 30.66
C GLY A 181 13.15 -13.50 29.13
N PHE A 182 13.53 -12.37 28.58
CA PHE A 182 13.69 -12.19 27.13
C PHE A 182 15.16 -12.41 26.76
N VAL A 183 15.39 -13.23 25.74
CA VAL A 183 16.74 -13.57 25.30
C VAL A 183 16.93 -13.07 23.86
N ARG A 184 18.03 -12.35 23.63
CA ARG A 184 18.50 -11.93 22.33
C ARG A 184 19.81 -12.63 22.04
N THR A 185 19.81 -13.62 21.16
CA THR A 185 21.04 -14.32 20.74
C THR A 185 21.57 -13.70 19.46
N PHE A 186 22.78 -13.22 19.51
CA PHE A 186 23.43 -12.51 18.42
C PHE A 186 24.52 -13.37 17.78
N ARG A 187 24.65 -13.26 16.47
CA ARG A 187 25.83 -13.65 15.72
C ARG A 187 26.29 -12.45 14.90
N ILE A 188 27.50 -11.99 15.16
CA ILE A 188 28.13 -10.92 14.37
C ILE A 188 29.09 -11.51 13.37
N GLU A 189 29.02 -11.00 12.13
CA GLU A 189 29.88 -11.43 11.02
C GLU A 189 30.51 -10.19 10.36
N PRO A 190 31.79 -9.89 10.67
CA PRO A 190 32.50 -8.81 9.99
C PRO A 190 32.65 -9.14 8.50
N PRO A 191 32.78 -8.12 7.62
CA PRO A 191 32.94 -8.33 6.19
C PRO A 191 34.10 -9.26 5.88
N LYS A 192 33.89 -10.23 4.97
CA LYS A 192 34.94 -11.15 4.53
C LYS A 192 36.02 -10.35 3.80
N THR A 193 37.28 -10.48 4.26
CA THR A 193 38.44 -9.87 3.60
C THR A 193 38.76 -10.62 2.31
N GLY A 194 38.31 -10.11 1.16
CA GLY A 194 38.61 -10.66 -0.16
C GLY A 194 40.03 -10.24 -0.62
N LYS A 195 40.81 -11.15 -1.24
CA LYS A 195 42.17 -10.90 -1.75
C LYS A 195 42.28 -9.79 -2.81
N LEU A 196 41.19 -9.21 -3.28
CA LEU A 196 41.17 -8.29 -4.43
C LEU A 196 40.90 -6.82 -4.09
N ILE A 197 40.60 -6.46 -2.82
CA ILE A 197 40.28 -5.07 -2.45
C ILE A 197 41.34 -4.58 -1.45
N LYS A 198 42.33 -3.84 -1.92
CA LYS A 198 43.46 -3.27 -1.13
C LYS A 198 43.07 -2.23 -0.07
N ARG A 199 41.76 -2.01 0.22
CA ARG A 199 41.25 -1.06 1.20
C ARG A 199 39.99 -1.56 1.91
N GLN A 200 39.95 -2.77 2.42
CA GLN A 200 38.89 -3.14 3.35
C GLN A 200 39.21 -2.52 4.72
N ARG A 201 38.36 -1.58 5.14
CA ARG A 201 38.38 -1.06 6.51
C ARG A 201 38.03 -2.17 7.47
N THR A 202 38.81 -2.34 8.51
CA THR A 202 38.43 -3.11 9.70
C THR A 202 37.08 -2.53 10.19
N PRO A 203 36.04 -3.37 10.46
CA PRO A 203 34.77 -2.88 10.96
C PRO A 203 34.97 -1.98 12.16
N ASP A 204 34.32 -0.83 12.17
CA ASP A 204 34.42 0.10 13.28
C ASP A 204 33.69 -0.44 14.51
N ALA A 205 34.04 0.05 15.68
CA ALA A 205 33.27 -0.22 16.90
C ALA A 205 31.84 0.32 16.76
N PHE A 206 30.89 -0.36 17.40
CA PHE A 206 29.50 0.08 17.49
C PHE A 206 28.87 -0.35 18.79
N SER A 207 27.70 0.25 19.13
CA SER A 207 26.92 -0.14 20.31
C SER A 207 25.50 -0.51 19.90
N ILE A 208 24.90 -1.44 20.64
CA ILE A 208 23.50 -1.89 20.50
C ILE A 208 22.73 -1.43 21.75
N LEU A 209 21.62 -0.76 21.56
CA LEU A 209 20.70 -0.35 22.62
C LEU A 209 19.89 -1.57 23.12
N LEU A 210 19.86 -1.79 24.42
CA LEU A 210 19.20 -2.94 25.04
C LEU A 210 17.94 -2.56 25.81
N ALA A 211 18.00 -1.50 26.62
CA ALA A 211 16.87 -1.00 27.37
C ALA A 211 17.06 0.46 27.78
N ASP A 212 15.95 1.18 27.94
CA ASP A 212 15.90 2.49 28.60
C ASP A 212 14.91 2.40 29.77
N VAL A 213 15.35 2.82 30.96
CA VAL A 213 14.54 2.91 32.18
C VAL A 213 14.55 4.38 32.61
N GLU A 214 13.48 5.10 32.31
CA GLU A 214 13.37 6.53 32.61
C GLU A 214 13.54 6.80 34.12
N GLY A 215 14.48 7.68 34.47
CA GLY A 215 14.81 7.99 35.87
C GLY A 215 15.41 6.81 36.63
N GLY A 216 15.84 5.75 35.97
CA GLY A 216 16.40 4.55 36.59
C GLY A 216 17.82 4.79 37.15
N HIS A 217 18.07 4.26 38.30
CA HIS A 217 19.39 4.24 38.96
C HIS A 217 19.93 2.82 38.98
N GLY A 218 21.23 2.66 38.69
CA GLY A 218 21.78 1.29 38.59
C GLY A 218 23.30 1.26 38.58
N SER A 219 23.80 0.02 38.48
CA SER A 219 25.23 -0.27 38.41
C SER A 219 25.48 -1.44 37.44
N VAL A 220 26.72 -1.52 37.00
CA VAL A 220 27.24 -2.68 36.28
C VAL A 220 28.09 -3.50 37.24
N GLU A 221 27.64 -4.71 37.57
CA GLU A 221 28.32 -5.59 38.52
C GLU A 221 28.51 -6.99 37.92
N SER A 222 29.73 -7.51 37.96
CA SER A 222 30.05 -8.87 37.49
C SER A 222 29.51 -9.21 36.09
N GLY A 223 29.50 -8.23 35.16
CA GLY A 223 29.04 -8.43 33.79
C GLY A 223 27.51 -8.39 33.61
N ALA A 224 26.77 -7.98 34.62
CA ALA A 224 25.35 -7.73 34.56
C ALA A 224 25.03 -6.28 34.98
N VAL A 225 23.92 -5.76 34.48
CA VAL A 225 23.37 -4.45 34.84
C VAL A 225 22.12 -4.66 35.69
N ARG A 226 22.06 -3.96 36.83
CA ARG A 226 20.86 -3.86 37.66
C ARG A 226 20.40 -2.42 37.67
N ILE A 227 19.13 -2.20 37.39
CA ILE A 227 18.50 -0.89 37.39
C ILE A 227 17.23 -0.96 38.24
N GLU A 228 17.05 0.04 39.06
CA GLU A 228 15.83 0.28 39.83
C GLU A 228 15.14 1.51 39.23
N GLY A 229 13.94 1.30 38.70
CA GLY A 229 13.10 2.36 38.16
C GLY A 229 12.45 3.20 39.26
N ALA A 230 11.99 4.39 38.89
CA ALA A 230 11.26 5.27 39.82
C ALA A 230 9.96 4.65 40.37
N ASP A 231 9.40 3.67 39.68
CA ASP A 231 8.22 2.89 40.06
C ASP A 231 8.54 1.66 40.95
N GLY A 232 9.82 1.48 41.33
CA GLY A 232 10.31 0.38 42.15
C GLY A 232 10.49 -0.94 41.38
N ARG A 233 10.30 -0.96 40.03
CA ARG A 233 10.60 -2.14 39.19
C ARG A 233 12.11 -2.34 39.06
N ILE A 234 12.52 -3.57 39.09
CA ILE A 234 13.90 -3.96 38.82
C ILE A 234 14.04 -4.45 37.38
N THR A 235 15.01 -3.92 36.68
CA THR A 235 15.44 -4.43 35.37
C THR A 235 16.82 -5.03 35.52
N LEU A 236 17.00 -6.27 35.11
CA LEU A 236 18.26 -7.01 35.13
C LEU A 236 18.65 -7.38 33.70
N ILE A 237 19.87 -7.09 33.29
CA ILE A 237 20.42 -7.40 31.98
C ILE A 237 21.79 -8.04 32.14
N ALA A 238 21.95 -9.26 31.60
CA ALA A 238 23.23 -9.97 31.57
C ALA A 238 23.60 -10.34 30.14
N ALA A 239 24.89 -10.38 29.89
CA ALA A 239 25.44 -10.83 28.61
C ALA A 239 26.46 -11.94 28.86
N SER A 240 26.42 -12.99 28.03
CA SER A 240 27.37 -14.10 28.08
C SER A 240 28.05 -14.33 26.75
N ASP A 241 29.26 -14.88 26.78
CA ASP A 241 30.06 -15.26 25.61
C ASP A 241 30.43 -14.08 24.69
N LEU A 242 30.56 -12.92 25.29
CA LEU A 242 30.90 -11.70 24.58
C LEU A 242 32.29 -11.79 23.89
N PRO A 243 32.44 -11.23 22.66
CA PRO A 243 33.76 -11.09 22.07
C PRO A 243 34.68 -10.27 22.96
N LYS A 244 35.96 -10.59 22.94
CA LYS A 244 36.99 -9.92 23.78
C LYS A 244 36.91 -8.39 23.57
N GLY A 245 36.74 -7.66 24.69
CA GLY A 245 36.62 -6.20 24.72
C GLY A 245 35.22 -5.66 24.52
N ALA A 246 34.22 -6.51 24.31
CA ALA A 246 32.83 -6.10 24.37
C ALA A 246 32.37 -5.98 25.82
N ALA A 247 31.49 -5.04 26.12
CA ALA A 247 31.02 -4.80 27.48
C ALA A 247 29.62 -4.14 27.48
N LEU A 248 28.84 -4.47 28.49
CA LEU A 248 27.64 -3.72 28.87
C LEU A 248 28.04 -2.38 29.45
N LYS A 249 27.28 -1.34 29.11
CA LYS A 249 27.38 0.01 29.68
C LYS A 249 26.01 0.43 30.21
N PHE A 250 26.04 1.12 31.33
CA PHE A 250 24.88 1.80 31.91
C PHE A 250 25.21 3.29 32.06
N GLU A 251 24.34 4.15 31.52
CA GLU A 251 24.47 5.58 31.57
C GLU A 251 23.08 6.21 31.50
N ASP A 252 22.75 7.06 32.48
CA ASP A 252 21.49 7.82 32.51
C ASP A 252 20.21 6.98 32.25
N GLY A 253 20.10 5.84 32.94
CA GLY A 253 18.95 4.92 32.73
C GLY A 253 19.02 4.06 31.48
N ARG A 254 20.01 4.26 30.61
CA ARG A 254 20.22 3.52 29.36
C ARG A 254 21.20 2.40 29.50
N VAL A 255 20.84 1.22 28.93
CA VAL A 255 21.76 0.08 28.83
C VAL A 255 22.11 -0.17 27.39
N SER A 256 23.39 -0.26 27.10
CA SER A 256 23.91 -0.62 25.78
C SER A 256 25.00 -1.68 25.86
N LEU A 257 25.17 -2.42 24.75
CA LEU A 257 26.27 -3.36 24.56
C LEU A 257 27.23 -2.78 23.53
N THR A 258 28.47 -2.51 23.92
CA THR A 258 29.52 -2.05 23.00
C THR A 258 30.26 -3.22 22.43
N ILE A 259 30.40 -3.27 21.10
CA ILE A 259 31.20 -4.22 20.34
C ILE A 259 32.47 -3.50 19.86
N PRO A 260 33.67 -4.02 20.16
CA PRO A 260 34.90 -3.34 19.83
C PRO A 260 35.22 -3.39 18.33
N LYS A 261 36.05 -2.48 17.89
CA LYS A 261 36.56 -2.47 16.52
C LYS A 261 37.28 -3.79 16.19
N GLY A 262 36.93 -4.37 15.05
CA GLY A 262 37.58 -5.61 14.55
C GLY A 262 37.18 -6.86 15.33
N ALA A 263 36.06 -6.86 16.04
CA ALA A 263 35.54 -8.05 16.70
C ALA A 263 35.46 -9.22 15.70
N PRO A 264 35.85 -10.45 16.08
CA PRO A 264 35.79 -11.62 15.20
C PRO A 264 34.32 -12.07 15.04
N VAL A 265 34.07 -13.04 14.13
CA VAL A 265 32.80 -13.77 14.13
C VAL A 265 32.57 -14.32 15.52
N SER A 266 31.46 -13.93 16.12
CA SER A 266 31.14 -14.26 17.52
C SER A 266 29.65 -14.53 17.67
N THR A 267 29.33 -15.50 18.54
CA THR A 267 27.97 -15.76 18.99
C THR A 267 27.90 -15.49 20.49
N PHE A 268 26.94 -14.66 20.90
CA PHE A 268 26.73 -14.30 22.29
C PHE A 268 25.25 -14.04 22.56
N LYS A 269 24.85 -14.02 23.81
CA LYS A 269 23.46 -13.74 24.19
C LYS A 269 23.36 -12.61 25.18
N VAL A 270 22.22 -11.93 25.15
CA VAL A 270 21.77 -10.95 26.15
C VAL A 270 20.45 -11.42 26.69
N THR A 271 20.35 -11.51 28.00
CA THR A 271 19.10 -11.82 28.72
C THR A 271 18.61 -10.58 29.45
N ILE A 272 17.34 -10.22 29.25
CA ILE A 272 16.65 -9.08 29.84
C ILE A 272 15.49 -9.61 30.67
N TRP A 273 15.40 -9.19 31.92
CA TRP A 273 14.29 -9.47 32.82
C TRP A 273 13.86 -8.17 33.49
N ALA A 274 12.58 -7.99 33.73
CA ALA A 274 12.07 -6.88 34.49
C ALA A 274 10.86 -7.31 35.32
N GLY A 275 10.87 -6.97 36.60
CA GLY A 275 9.84 -7.40 37.55
C GLY A 275 9.99 -6.79 38.91
N SER A 276 9.41 -7.42 39.94
CA SER A 276 9.53 -7.01 41.34
C SER A 276 10.84 -7.49 41.96
N GLN A 277 11.24 -6.88 43.08
CA GLN A 277 12.41 -7.33 43.88
C GLN A 277 12.33 -8.83 44.25
N ALA A 278 11.14 -9.37 44.49
CA ALA A 278 10.98 -10.77 44.83
C ALA A 278 11.34 -11.74 43.70
N GLY A 279 11.01 -11.36 42.42
CA GLY A 279 11.32 -12.16 41.24
C GLY A 279 12.79 -12.11 40.81
N ALA A 280 13.54 -11.09 41.26
CA ALA A 280 14.94 -10.86 40.82
C ALA A 280 15.87 -12.04 41.09
N SER A 281 15.59 -12.86 42.12
CA SER A 281 16.35 -14.07 42.44
C SER A 281 16.36 -15.12 41.35
N ALA A 282 15.33 -15.17 40.48
CA ALA A 282 15.28 -16.09 39.35
C ALA A 282 16.25 -15.74 38.22
N PHE A 283 16.79 -14.51 38.20
CA PHE A 283 17.56 -13.99 37.07
C PHE A 283 18.84 -14.79 36.77
N SER A 284 19.50 -15.29 37.80
CA SER A 284 20.66 -16.14 37.60
C SER A 284 20.36 -17.44 36.81
N GLN A 285 19.17 -17.99 36.96
CA GLN A 285 18.72 -19.15 36.19
C GLN A 285 18.26 -18.77 34.80
N LEU A 286 17.55 -17.62 34.66
CA LEU A 286 17.12 -17.09 33.38
C LEU A 286 18.29 -16.76 32.46
N SER A 287 19.39 -16.22 33.02
CA SER A 287 20.59 -15.84 32.26
C SER A 287 21.58 -17.00 32.03
N ALA A 288 21.37 -18.13 32.70
CA ALA A 288 22.26 -19.30 32.62
C ALA A 288 22.29 -19.92 31.22
N GLY A 289 23.28 -20.81 30.99
CA GLY A 289 23.48 -21.59 29.77
C GLY A 289 24.17 -20.81 28.64
N GLN A 290 24.72 -21.57 27.71
CA GLN A 290 25.46 -21.06 26.56
C GLN A 290 24.51 -20.54 25.45
N PRO A 291 24.91 -19.54 24.63
CA PRO A 291 24.13 -19.13 23.48
C PRO A 291 24.04 -20.25 22.44
N THR A 292 22.83 -20.61 22.04
CA THR A 292 22.57 -21.52 20.93
C THR A 292 22.09 -20.70 19.75
N PHE A 293 22.79 -20.78 18.62
CA PHE A 293 22.43 -20.08 17.41
C PHE A 293 22.04 -21.10 16.32
N LYS A 294 20.79 -21.03 15.86
CA LYS A 294 20.27 -21.91 14.80
C LYS A 294 20.62 -21.36 13.43
N ASP A 295 20.92 -22.21 12.47
CA ASP A 295 21.18 -21.81 11.08
C ASP A 295 19.87 -21.79 10.28
N PHE A 296 19.39 -20.61 9.90
CA PHE A 296 18.19 -20.41 9.12
C PHE A 296 18.46 -20.26 7.61
N SER A 297 19.74 -20.33 7.18
CA SER A 297 20.11 -20.14 5.79
C SER A 297 19.62 -21.22 4.82
N LYS A 298 19.05 -22.29 5.34
CA LYS A 298 18.53 -23.44 4.56
C LYS A 298 17.00 -23.50 4.49
N GLY A 299 16.34 -22.51 5.03
CA GLY A 299 14.89 -22.53 5.18
C GLY A 299 14.39 -23.38 6.37
N GLY A 300 13.10 -23.31 6.63
CA GLY A 300 12.37 -24.04 7.65
C GLY A 300 11.32 -24.99 7.04
N PRO A 301 10.56 -25.70 7.86
CA PRO A 301 9.43 -26.47 7.36
C PRO A 301 8.27 -25.52 6.99
N ALA A 302 7.55 -25.83 5.90
CA ALA A 302 6.38 -25.09 5.52
C ALA A 302 5.29 -25.10 6.60
N HIS A 303 4.72 -23.93 6.88
CA HIS A 303 3.57 -23.78 7.79
C HIS A 303 2.29 -24.31 7.15
N TRP A 304 2.17 -24.20 5.83
CA TRP A 304 0.94 -24.44 5.06
C TRP A 304 1.14 -25.38 3.88
N PRO A 305 1.59 -26.64 4.13
CA PRO A 305 1.99 -27.55 3.05
C PRO A 305 0.84 -28.06 2.18
N GLN A 306 -0.41 -27.83 2.58
CA GLN A 306 -1.59 -28.31 1.86
C GLN A 306 -2.25 -27.17 1.09
N PRO A 307 -2.36 -27.26 -0.25
CA PRO A 307 -3.05 -26.23 -1.03
C PRO A 307 -4.58 -26.33 -0.88
N VAL A 308 -5.26 -25.24 -1.18
CA VAL A 308 -6.72 -25.18 -1.33
C VAL A 308 -7.05 -25.37 -2.81
N VAL A 309 -7.69 -26.48 -3.16
CA VAL A 309 -8.06 -26.80 -4.55
C VAL A 309 -9.50 -26.39 -4.82
N LEU A 310 -9.70 -25.58 -5.87
CA LEU A 310 -10.98 -24.99 -6.24
C LEU A 310 -11.20 -25.14 -7.76
N GLN A 311 -12.45 -24.95 -8.20
CA GLN A 311 -12.83 -24.88 -9.59
C GLN A 311 -13.23 -23.43 -9.93
N GLY A 312 -12.72 -22.91 -11.04
CA GLY A 312 -13.13 -21.63 -11.59
C GLY A 312 -14.40 -21.72 -12.40
N GLN A 313 -14.82 -20.58 -12.95
CA GLN A 313 -16.04 -20.50 -13.74
C GLN A 313 -15.75 -19.85 -15.10
N LEU A 314 -15.99 -20.58 -16.18
CA LEU A 314 -15.97 -20.04 -17.53
C LEU A 314 -17.34 -19.45 -17.86
N ASN A 315 -17.34 -18.23 -18.41
CA ASN A 315 -18.54 -17.57 -18.89
C ASN A 315 -18.57 -17.57 -20.42
N SER A 316 -19.76 -17.50 -21.02
CA SER A 316 -19.95 -17.51 -22.48
C SER A 316 -20.02 -16.11 -23.06
N SER A 317 -20.53 -15.13 -22.33
CA SER A 317 -20.62 -13.74 -22.76
C SER A 317 -20.80 -12.82 -21.54
N SER A 318 -20.08 -11.71 -21.51
CA SER A 318 -20.21 -10.68 -20.47
C SER A 318 -20.53 -9.30 -21.06
N THR A 319 -20.14 -9.01 -22.32
CA THR A 319 -20.52 -7.77 -23.01
C THR A 319 -21.70 -8.01 -23.94
N PRO A 320 -22.55 -7.00 -24.24
CA PRO A 320 -23.70 -7.13 -25.13
C PRO A 320 -23.35 -7.66 -26.53
N ASP A 321 -22.18 -7.26 -27.06
CA ASP A 321 -21.65 -7.74 -28.35
C ASP A 321 -20.96 -9.11 -28.25
N GLY A 322 -20.77 -9.62 -27.04
CA GLY A 322 -20.05 -10.86 -26.77
C GLY A 322 -18.58 -10.83 -27.12
N ALA A 323 -17.99 -9.63 -27.28
CA ALA A 323 -16.58 -9.45 -27.61
C ALA A 323 -15.66 -9.76 -26.42
N TYR A 324 -16.10 -9.46 -25.19
CA TYR A 324 -15.37 -9.76 -23.98
C TYR A 324 -16.19 -10.61 -23.00
N VAL A 325 -15.48 -11.47 -22.29
CA VAL A 325 -16.05 -12.39 -21.31
C VAL A 325 -15.21 -12.29 -20.03
N THR A 326 -15.88 -12.24 -18.88
CA THR A 326 -15.23 -12.27 -17.56
C THR A 326 -15.34 -13.66 -16.97
N ASP A 327 -14.27 -14.45 -17.04
CA ASP A 327 -14.19 -15.75 -16.38
C ASP A 327 -13.73 -15.55 -14.92
N VAL A 328 -14.23 -16.37 -14.00
CA VAL A 328 -13.93 -16.25 -12.57
C VAL A 328 -12.88 -17.26 -12.15
N ILE A 329 -11.76 -16.79 -11.62
CA ILE A 329 -10.75 -17.62 -10.95
C ILE A 329 -11.12 -17.64 -9.46
N THR A 330 -11.80 -18.69 -9.03
CA THR A 330 -12.38 -18.78 -7.69
C THR A 330 -11.31 -18.59 -6.62
N SER A 331 -11.49 -17.60 -5.76
CA SER A 331 -10.57 -17.22 -4.69
C SER A 331 -10.74 -18.09 -3.45
N PRO A 332 -9.67 -18.34 -2.65
CA PRO A 332 -9.70 -19.19 -1.47
C PRO A 332 -10.28 -18.46 -0.24
N GLU A 333 -11.48 -17.86 -0.39
CA GLU A 333 -12.17 -17.16 0.70
C GLU A 333 -12.44 -18.08 1.90
N LYS A 334 -12.75 -19.35 1.61
CA LYS A 334 -12.83 -20.41 2.61
C LYS A 334 -11.54 -21.20 2.59
N ASN A 335 -10.76 -21.11 3.64
CA ASN A 335 -9.47 -21.79 3.77
C ASN A 335 -9.28 -22.37 5.16
N PRO A 336 -8.43 -23.41 5.34
CA PRO A 336 -8.23 -24.10 6.62
C PRO A 336 -7.72 -23.22 7.75
N TRP A 337 -7.06 -22.13 7.42
CA TRP A 337 -6.41 -21.21 8.38
C TRP A 337 -7.33 -20.07 8.81
N ASN A 338 -8.57 -20.05 8.35
CA ASN A 338 -9.54 -19.00 8.62
C ASN A 338 -9.00 -17.58 8.28
N ARG A 339 -8.14 -17.49 7.23
CA ARG A 339 -7.59 -16.22 6.79
C ARG A 339 -8.59 -15.46 5.93
N ARG A 340 -8.73 -14.18 6.23
CA ARG A 340 -9.44 -13.25 5.35
C ARG A 340 -8.58 -12.99 4.12
N VAL A 341 -9.16 -13.14 2.93
CA VAL A 341 -8.47 -12.94 1.65
C VAL A 341 -9.07 -11.75 0.93
N ARG A 342 -8.26 -10.70 0.70
CA ARG A 342 -8.64 -9.49 -0.06
C ARG A 342 -7.50 -9.12 -1.00
N PHE A 343 -7.61 -9.56 -2.27
CA PHE A 343 -6.54 -9.39 -3.24
C PHE A 343 -6.33 -7.92 -3.64
N ALA A 344 -5.08 -7.48 -3.63
CA ALA A 344 -4.67 -6.10 -3.84
C ALA A 344 -3.50 -5.92 -4.82
N GLY A 345 -2.94 -6.99 -5.35
CA GLY A 345 -1.90 -7.01 -6.35
C GLY A 345 -1.77 -8.39 -6.98
N VAL A 346 -1.38 -8.46 -8.24
CA VAL A 346 -1.21 -9.71 -9.01
C VAL A 346 -0.07 -9.58 -10.01
N ASP A 347 0.67 -10.67 -10.22
CA ASP A 347 1.57 -10.84 -11.36
C ASP A 347 1.80 -12.32 -11.66
N PHE A 348 2.37 -12.64 -12.83
CA PHE A 348 2.55 -13.99 -13.34
C PHE A 348 4.02 -14.43 -13.27
N PHE A 349 4.22 -15.71 -12.93
CA PHE A 349 5.52 -16.36 -13.10
C PHE A 349 5.86 -16.56 -14.58
N ALA A 350 7.15 -16.76 -14.87
CA ALA A 350 7.64 -16.90 -16.23
C ALA A 350 7.06 -18.11 -16.98
N ASP A 351 6.59 -19.14 -16.26
CA ASP A 351 5.93 -20.30 -16.85
C ASP A 351 4.50 -19.99 -17.37
N GLY A 352 3.89 -18.88 -16.91
CA GLY A 352 2.54 -18.44 -17.25
C GLY A 352 1.42 -19.32 -16.68
N SER A 353 1.72 -20.42 -16.02
CA SER A 353 0.70 -21.29 -15.38
C SER A 353 0.39 -20.92 -13.96
N ARG A 354 1.20 -20.04 -13.35
CA ARG A 354 1.10 -19.59 -11.97
C ARG A 354 1.02 -18.08 -11.88
N ALA A 355 0.27 -17.60 -10.90
CA ALA A 355 0.25 -16.21 -10.50
C ALA A 355 0.48 -16.09 -9.00
N ALA A 356 1.13 -14.98 -8.57
CA ALA A 356 1.17 -14.59 -7.17
C ALA A 356 0.25 -13.39 -6.95
N LEU A 357 -0.47 -13.41 -5.82
CA LEU A 357 -1.36 -12.33 -5.40
C LEU A 357 -1.05 -11.94 -3.96
N CYS A 358 -0.89 -10.64 -3.70
CA CYS A 358 -0.84 -10.15 -2.33
C CYS A 358 -2.24 -9.77 -1.84
N THR A 359 -2.47 -9.89 -0.53
CA THR A 359 -3.72 -9.47 0.10
C THR A 359 -3.47 -8.25 0.98
N HIS A 360 -4.44 -7.34 1.05
CA HIS A 360 -4.39 -6.21 1.99
C HIS A 360 -4.25 -6.66 3.46
N ASP A 361 -4.63 -7.91 3.75
CA ASP A 361 -4.54 -8.55 5.06
C ASP A 361 -3.13 -9.07 5.43
N GLY A 362 -2.14 -8.93 4.54
CA GLY A 362 -0.73 -9.23 4.81
C GLY A 362 -0.23 -10.58 4.32
N ASP A 363 -0.99 -11.32 3.52
CA ASP A 363 -0.59 -12.61 2.96
C ASP A 363 -0.17 -12.47 1.49
N ILE A 364 0.64 -13.42 1.02
CA ILE A 364 0.88 -13.70 -0.40
C ILE A 364 0.37 -15.10 -0.70
N TRP A 365 -0.42 -15.20 -1.76
CA TRP A 365 -0.95 -16.45 -2.25
C TRP A 365 -0.41 -16.73 -3.66
N ILE A 366 -0.10 -18.00 -3.93
CA ILE A 366 0.24 -18.46 -5.27
C ILE A 366 -0.88 -19.37 -5.76
N VAL A 367 -1.40 -19.09 -6.94
CA VAL A 367 -2.34 -19.97 -7.65
C VAL A 367 -1.67 -20.60 -8.84
N SER A 368 -1.90 -21.91 -9.02
CA SER A 368 -1.55 -22.66 -10.22
C SER A 368 -2.79 -23.29 -10.85
N GLY A 369 -2.65 -23.80 -12.09
CA GLY A 369 -3.76 -24.37 -12.83
C GLY A 369 -4.62 -23.31 -13.53
N ILE A 370 -4.06 -22.12 -13.80
CA ILE A 370 -4.68 -21.10 -14.63
C ILE A 370 -4.53 -21.54 -16.09
N ASP A 371 -5.49 -22.30 -16.59
CA ASP A 371 -5.54 -22.81 -17.95
C ASP A 371 -6.84 -22.37 -18.66
N GLU A 372 -7.11 -22.94 -19.84
CA GLU A 372 -8.32 -22.62 -20.62
C GLU A 372 -9.60 -23.06 -19.88
N LYS A 373 -9.55 -24.10 -19.04
CA LYS A 373 -10.72 -24.73 -18.41
C LYS A 373 -10.99 -24.26 -16.99
N LEU A 374 -9.95 -23.83 -16.27
CA LEU A 374 -9.99 -23.41 -14.85
C LEU A 374 -10.57 -24.50 -13.91
N GLU A 375 -10.42 -25.79 -14.24
CA GLU A 375 -11.02 -26.89 -13.49
C GLU A 375 -10.27 -27.23 -12.21
N ASN A 376 -8.95 -26.94 -12.14
CA ASN A 376 -8.06 -27.38 -11.07
C ASN A 376 -7.18 -26.22 -10.56
N LEU A 377 -7.81 -25.20 -9.98
CA LEU A 377 -7.08 -24.08 -9.37
C LEU A 377 -6.52 -24.52 -8.02
N SER A 378 -5.20 -24.52 -7.87
CA SER A 378 -4.52 -24.89 -6.63
C SER A 378 -3.91 -23.65 -5.98
N TRP A 379 -4.40 -23.27 -4.80
CA TRP A 379 -3.99 -22.09 -4.05
C TRP A 379 -3.11 -22.47 -2.87
N SER A 380 -1.89 -21.95 -2.81
CA SER A 380 -0.95 -22.10 -1.70
C SER A 380 -0.69 -20.75 -1.02
N ARG A 381 -0.62 -20.72 0.32
CA ARG A 381 -0.08 -19.55 1.02
C ARG A 381 1.43 -19.59 0.89
N PHE A 382 2.01 -18.49 0.43
CA PHE A 382 3.45 -18.38 0.19
C PHE A 382 4.17 -17.56 1.26
N ALA A 383 3.50 -16.55 1.80
CA ALA A 383 4.04 -15.68 2.84
C ALA A 383 2.92 -15.01 3.63
N SER A 384 3.24 -14.49 4.83
CA SER A 384 2.31 -13.80 5.71
C SER A 384 3.01 -12.71 6.53
N GLY A 385 2.27 -11.96 7.33
CA GLY A 385 2.82 -11.00 8.29
C GLY A 385 3.16 -9.61 7.75
N LEU A 386 2.85 -9.30 6.50
CA LEU A 386 3.17 -8.03 5.87
C LEU A 386 2.29 -6.88 6.35
N TYR A 387 2.83 -5.66 6.31
CA TYR A 387 2.16 -4.43 6.69
C TYR A 387 1.44 -3.78 5.50
N GLU A 388 0.15 -4.11 5.31
CA GLU A 388 -0.74 -3.50 4.30
C GLU A 388 -0.19 -3.57 2.86
N PRO A 389 0.12 -4.75 2.30
CA PRO A 389 0.63 -4.85 0.94
C PRO A 389 -0.46 -4.53 -0.10
N LEU A 390 -0.14 -3.66 -1.08
CA LEU A 390 -1.06 -3.18 -2.11
C LEU A 390 -0.47 -3.20 -3.52
N GLY A 391 0.67 -3.85 -3.73
CA GLY A 391 1.29 -4.00 -5.03
C GLY A 391 2.25 -5.18 -5.06
N LEU A 392 2.32 -5.87 -6.21
CA LEU A 392 3.14 -7.05 -6.40
C LEU A 392 3.66 -7.09 -7.84
N VAL A 393 4.92 -7.46 -8.01
CA VAL A 393 5.51 -7.85 -9.30
C VAL A 393 6.39 -9.08 -9.14
N ILE A 394 6.52 -9.85 -10.21
CA ILE A 394 7.43 -11.00 -10.30
C ILE A 394 8.59 -10.65 -11.23
N VAL A 395 9.81 -10.87 -10.77
CA VAL A 395 11.03 -10.61 -11.52
C VAL A 395 11.92 -11.84 -11.46
N ASN A 396 12.19 -12.48 -12.59
CA ASN A 396 13.00 -13.72 -12.65
C ASN A 396 12.47 -14.78 -11.66
N ASP A 397 11.16 -14.98 -11.65
CA ASP A 397 10.43 -15.88 -10.75
C ASP A 397 10.58 -15.60 -9.24
N GLN A 398 11.05 -14.40 -8.89
CA GLN A 398 11.08 -13.92 -7.51
C GLN A 398 9.93 -12.95 -7.28
N VAL A 399 9.24 -13.09 -6.17
CA VAL A 399 8.11 -12.22 -5.79
C VAL A 399 8.64 -10.98 -5.07
N TYR A 400 8.21 -9.80 -5.52
CA TYR A 400 8.45 -8.51 -4.89
C TYR A 400 7.11 -7.86 -4.54
N VAL A 401 7.01 -7.34 -3.33
CA VAL A 401 5.78 -6.71 -2.84
C VAL A 401 6.09 -5.34 -2.26
N SER A 402 5.26 -4.35 -2.61
CA SER A 402 5.25 -3.05 -1.94
C SER A 402 4.28 -3.07 -0.77
N SER A 403 4.74 -2.58 0.36
CA SER A 403 3.99 -2.43 1.60
C SER A 403 4.41 -1.14 2.31
N ARG A 404 3.84 -0.83 3.46
CA ARG A 404 4.29 0.35 4.24
C ARG A 404 5.71 0.21 4.77
N GLU A 405 6.27 -0.97 4.75
CA GLU A 405 7.68 -1.23 5.08
C GLU A 405 8.64 -0.80 3.95
N GLY A 406 8.14 -0.79 2.70
CA GLY A 406 8.91 -0.56 1.48
C GLY A 406 8.70 -1.67 0.47
N ILE A 407 9.75 -2.06 -0.27
CA ILE A 407 9.74 -3.19 -1.19
C ILE A 407 10.46 -4.37 -0.54
N THR A 408 9.77 -5.49 -0.39
CA THR A 408 10.31 -6.76 0.14
C THR A 408 10.42 -7.77 -0.99
N ARG A 409 11.57 -8.45 -1.10
CA ARG A 409 11.77 -9.62 -1.97
C ARG A 409 11.62 -10.89 -1.14
N PHE A 410 10.89 -11.87 -1.67
CA PHE A 410 10.61 -13.14 -0.99
C PHE A 410 11.45 -14.25 -1.57
N VAL A 411 12.14 -14.98 -0.71
CA VAL A 411 13.03 -16.07 -1.10
C VAL A 411 12.61 -17.35 -0.38
N ASP A 412 12.23 -18.35 -1.16
CA ASP A 412 12.04 -19.73 -0.74
C ASP A 412 13.42 -20.42 -0.83
N LEU A 413 14.03 -20.69 0.32
CA LEU A 413 15.43 -21.19 0.39
C LEU A 413 15.53 -22.71 0.19
N ASN A 414 14.49 -23.44 0.51
CA ASN A 414 14.43 -24.90 0.47
C ASN A 414 13.52 -25.44 -0.63
N GLN A 415 12.83 -24.57 -1.37
CA GLN A 415 11.92 -24.87 -2.48
C GLN A 415 10.72 -25.71 -2.07
N ASP A 416 10.18 -25.45 -0.88
CA ASP A 416 8.98 -26.13 -0.38
C ASP A 416 7.66 -25.39 -0.72
N GLY A 417 7.77 -24.22 -1.38
CA GLY A 417 6.64 -23.41 -1.80
C GLY A 417 6.21 -22.34 -0.79
N GLU A 418 7.02 -22.09 0.24
CA GLU A 418 6.83 -21.04 1.24
C GLU A 418 8.10 -20.17 1.38
N ALA A 419 7.94 -18.87 1.63
CA ALA A 419 9.08 -17.97 1.74
C ALA A 419 9.73 -18.09 3.12
N ASP A 420 11.03 -18.40 3.14
CA ASP A 420 11.86 -18.48 4.34
C ASP A 420 12.57 -17.17 4.68
N PHE A 421 12.85 -16.32 3.67
CA PHE A 421 13.56 -15.07 3.85
C PHE A 421 12.81 -13.91 3.18
N TYR A 422 12.42 -12.95 3.99
CA TYR A 422 11.79 -11.69 3.62
C TYR A 422 12.90 -10.63 3.54
N GLU A 423 13.49 -10.52 2.37
CA GLU A 423 14.63 -9.61 2.15
C GLU A 423 14.14 -8.17 2.01
N ASN A 424 14.73 -7.28 2.77
CA ASN A 424 14.55 -5.85 2.53
C ASN A 424 15.24 -5.45 1.21
N PHE A 425 14.45 -5.29 0.16
CA PHE A 425 14.96 -4.81 -1.11
C PHE A 425 15.19 -3.30 -1.09
N ASN A 426 14.23 -2.53 -0.57
CA ASN A 426 14.35 -1.10 -0.31
C ASN A 426 13.31 -0.63 0.71
N ASN A 427 13.73 0.00 1.80
CA ASN A 427 12.87 0.54 2.84
C ASN A 427 12.99 2.07 3.03
N ASP A 428 13.48 2.79 2.02
CA ASP A 428 13.71 4.24 2.11
C ASP A 428 12.41 5.06 2.21
N VAL A 429 11.25 4.48 1.85
CA VAL A 429 9.97 5.17 2.00
C VAL A 429 9.70 5.51 3.46
N MET A 430 9.33 6.76 3.74
CA MET A 430 8.96 7.20 5.09
C MET A 430 7.51 6.81 5.39
N SER A 431 7.27 6.23 6.56
CA SER A 431 5.94 5.96 7.11
C SER A 431 5.75 6.73 8.40
N THR A 432 4.54 7.30 8.61
CA THR A 432 4.14 7.96 9.85
C THR A 432 3.02 7.19 10.55
N ARG A 433 2.42 7.76 11.56
CA ARG A 433 1.22 7.22 12.24
C ARG A 433 -0.08 7.47 11.45
N GLY A 434 0.00 7.97 10.22
CA GLY A 434 -1.16 8.18 9.39
C GLY A 434 -1.81 6.85 8.98
N PHE A 435 -3.06 6.61 9.37
CA PHE A 435 -3.72 5.35 9.08
C PHE A 435 -4.09 5.18 7.60
N HIS A 436 -4.22 6.26 6.82
CA HIS A 436 -4.47 6.23 5.37
C HIS A 436 -3.23 6.48 4.52
N GLU A 437 -2.05 6.40 5.08
CA GLU A 437 -0.78 6.54 4.33
C GLU A 437 -0.37 5.25 3.61
N PHE A 438 -1.27 4.66 2.88
CA PHE A 438 -1.00 3.43 2.13
C PHE A 438 0.14 3.61 1.14
N VAL A 439 0.92 2.55 0.94
CA VAL A 439 1.87 2.41 -0.15
C VAL A 439 1.19 1.59 -1.24
N PHE A 440 0.99 2.20 -2.40
CA PHE A 440 0.16 1.66 -3.48
C PHE A 440 0.97 1.16 -4.64
N ASP A 441 0.50 0.07 -5.21
CA ASP A 441 0.96 -0.55 -6.45
C ASP A 441 2.44 -0.92 -6.44
N LEU A 442 2.85 -1.67 -7.42
CA LEU A 442 4.24 -1.92 -7.78
C LEU A 442 4.30 -2.22 -9.27
N GLN A 443 5.04 -1.40 -10.00
CA GLN A 443 5.20 -1.51 -11.45
C GLN A 443 6.68 -1.52 -11.81
N ARG A 444 7.01 -1.94 -13.04
CA ARG A 444 8.37 -1.88 -13.57
C ARG A 444 8.40 -1.25 -14.96
N ASP A 445 9.49 -0.54 -15.25
CA ASP A 445 9.81 -0.13 -16.61
C ASP A 445 10.69 -1.17 -17.34
N ALA A 446 10.94 -0.93 -18.62
CA ALA A 446 11.79 -1.79 -19.43
C ALA A 446 13.27 -1.81 -19.00
N ALA A 447 13.72 -0.77 -18.27
CA ALA A 447 15.07 -0.71 -17.70
C ALA A 447 15.19 -1.47 -16.36
N GLY A 448 14.06 -1.98 -15.85
CA GLY A 448 13.98 -2.77 -14.62
C GLY A 448 13.78 -1.95 -13.35
N ASN A 449 13.58 -0.64 -13.44
CA ASN A 449 13.28 0.18 -12.27
C ASN A 449 11.88 -0.14 -11.75
N PHE A 450 11.72 -0.08 -10.42
CA PHE A 450 10.45 -0.25 -9.74
C PHE A 450 9.79 1.10 -9.47
N TYR A 451 8.47 1.14 -9.58
CA TYR A 451 7.65 2.33 -9.30
C TYR A 451 6.53 1.97 -8.35
N PHE A 452 6.31 2.83 -7.36
CA PHE A 452 5.19 2.73 -6.44
C PHE A 452 4.78 4.12 -5.94
N ALA A 453 3.63 4.21 -5.26
CA ALA A 453 3.11 5.48 -4.77
C ALA A 453 2.82 5.41 -3.28
N LYS A 454 2.76 6.55 -2.62
CA LYS A 454 2.36 6.67 -1.22
C LYS A 454 1.32 7.77 -1.04
N ALA A 455 0.27 7.45 -0.30
CA ALA A 455 -0.75 8.41 0.07
C ALA A 455 -0.23 9.49 1.06
N ASN A 456 -0.98 10.56 1.11
CA ASN A 456 -0.90 11.61 2.11
C ASN A 456 -1.88 11.31 3.27
N PRO A 457 -1.63 11.74 4.51
CA PRO A 457 -2.62 11.69 5.58
C PRO A 457 -3.92 12.39 5.20
N VAL A 458 -5.02 11.65 5.16
CA VAL A 458 -6.28 12.10 4.54
C VAL A 458 -6.96 13.24 5.27
N ASN A 459 -6.92 13.25 6.60
CA ASN A 459 -7.65 14.21 7.42
C ASN A 459 -6.75 15.31 7.98
N GLY A 460 -5.64 15.58 7.33
CA GLY A 460 -4.70 16.65 7.71
C GLY A 460 -5.29 18.07 7.61
N GLY A 461 -6.54 18.20 7.17
CA GLY A 461 -7.30 19.45 7.25
C GLY A 461 -6.61 20.65 6.61
N GLY A 462 -5.97 20.48 5.46
CA GLY A 462 -5.30 21.60 4.77
C GLY A 462 -4.04 22.11 5.45
N ARG A 463 -3.53 21.44 6.47
CA ARG A 463 -2.32 21.87 7.19
C ARG A 463 -1.08 21.50 6.43
N GLY A 464 -0.13 22.41 6.39
CA GLY A 464 1.05 22.31 5.56
C GLY A 464 2.07 21.30 6.07
N PHE A 465 3.07 21.12 5.25
CA PHE A 465 4.26 20.32 5.50
C PHE A 465 4.93 20.70 6.85
N GLY A 466 5.14 19.72 7.71
CA GLY A 466 5.78 19.91 9.02
C GLY A 466 4.88 20.47 10.13
N ASP A 467 3.56 20.59 9.93
CA ASP A 467 2.63 21.00 10.98
C ASP A 467 2.30 19.83 11.92
N GLU A 468 2.96 19.79 13.08
CA GLU A 468 2.79 18.78 14.12
C GLU A 468 1.36 18.74 14.71
N LYS A 469 0.57 19.80 14.52
CA LYS A 469 -0.82 19.87 14.98
C LYS A 469 -1.82 19.24 14.03
N ALA A 470 -1.37 18.75 12.87
CA ALA A 470 -2.20 18.09 11.87
C ALA A 470 -2.68 16.72 12.33
N SER A 471 -3.29 16.61 13.52
CA SER A 471 -3.60 15.27 13.96
C SER A 471 -4.77 15.14 14.92
N ARG A 472 -5.68 14.36 14.55
CA ARG A 472 -6.42 13.46 15.44
C ARG A 472 -5.97 12.01 15.09
N GLY A 473 -4.69 11.67 15.39
CA GLY A 473 -4.15 10.33 15.06
C GLY A 473 -3.74 10.10 13.61
N ASN A 474 -3.77 11.10 12.75
CA ASN A 474 -3.56 10.97 11.30
C ASN A 474 -2.11 11.15 10.83
N GLY A 475 -1.19 11.36 11.75
CA GLY A 475 0.21 11.58 11.42
C GLY A 475 0.50 12.99 10.86
N VAL A 476 1.77 13.31 10.83
CA VAL A 476 2.30 14.54 10.26
C VAL A 476 2.59 14.30 8.78
N VAL A 477 2.41 15.32 7.95
CA VAL A 477 2.79 15.25 6.52
C VAL A 477 4.33 15.20 6.44
N CYS A 478 4.89 14.03 6.13
CA CYS A 478 6.33 13.86 5.89
C CYS A 478 6.69 14.19 4.44
N SER A 479 7.99 14.30 4.14
CA SER A 479 8.48 14.62 2.78
C SER A 479 8.10 13.59 1.72
N HIS A 480 7.68 12.37 2.12
CA HIS A 480 7.21 11.32 1.22
C HIS A 480 5.67 11.20 1.15
N ALA A 481 4.94 12.16 1.70
CA ALA A 481 3.48 12.17 1.63
C ALA A 481 2.98 12.60 0.25
N GLY A 482 2.05 11.86 -0.34
CA GLY A 482 1.48 12.15 -1.64
C GLY A 482 2.50 12.15 -2.78
N CYS A 483 3.36 11.12 -2.83
CA CYS A 483 4.46 11.03 -3.79
C CYS A 483 4.42 9.74 -4.62
N LEU A 484 5.02 9.82 -5.81
CA LEU A 484 5.41 8.66 -6.59
C LEU A 484 6.93 8.47 -6.46
N PHE A 485 7.35 7.21 -6.41
CA PHE A 485 8.75 6.84 -6.21
C PHE A 485 9.26 5.92 -7.31
N LYS A 486 10.58 6.00 -7.51
CA LYS A 486 11.35 5.11 -8.36
C LYS A 486 12.47 4.48 -7.55
N VAL A 487 12.64 3.17 -7.69
CA VAL A 487 13.74 2.40 -7.11
C VAL A 487 14.53 1.72 -8.22
N SER A 488 15.85 1.79 -8.14
CA SER A 488 16.73 1.14 -9.13
C SER A 488 16.58 -0.39 -9.13
N PRO A 489 16.97 -1.08 -10.24
CA PRO A 489 16.86 -2.54 -10.35
C PRO A 489 17.60 -3.33 -9.27
N ASP A 490 18.61 -2.73 -8.62
CA ASP A 490 19.38 -3.32 -7.53
C ASP A 490 18.94 -2.86 -6.13
N GLY A 491 17.83 -2.11 -6.03
CA GLY A 491 17.26 -1.62 -4.77
C GLY A 491 18.02 -0.48 -4.08
N LYS A 492 19.15 0.00 -4.63
CA LYS A 492 20.05 0.90 -3.91
C LYS A 492 19.79 2.38 -4.10
N THR A 493 19.08 2.76 -5.17
CA THR A 493 18.72 4.15 -5.44
C THR A 493 17.24 4.33 -5.29
N PHE A 494 16.84 5.29 -4.50
CA PHE A 494 15.46 5.69 -4.25
C PHE A 494 15.27 7.16 -4.67
N GLU A 495 14.24 7.44 -5.45
CA GLU A 495 13.97 8.77 -5.99
C GLU A 495 12.48 9.12 -5.88
N VAL A 496 12.16 10.35 -5.45
CA VAL A 496 10.83 10.94 -5.59
C VAL A 496 10.69 11.46 -7.02
N VAL A 497 9.81 10.85 -7.83
CA VAL A 497 9.64 11.21 -9.24
C VAL A 497 8.49 12.20 -9.48
N ALA A 498 7.49 12.24 -8.58
CA ALA A 498 6.42 13.23 -8.62
C ALA A 498 5.80 13.41 -7.23
N ARG A 499 5.13 14.56 -7.01
CA ARG A 499 4.51 14.91 -5.74
C ARG A 499 3.24 15.71 -5.93
N GLY A 500 2.52 15.94 -4.85
CA GLY A 500 1.30 16.73 -4.89
C GLY A 500 0.04 15.90 -5.06
N PHE A 501 0.03 14.66 -4.58
CA PHE A 501 -1.11 13.76 -4.63
C PHE A 501 -1.76 13.58 -3.24
N ARG A 502 -3.01 13.16 -3.23
CA ARG A 502 -3.74 12.81 -1.99
C ARG A 502 -3.63 11.31 -1.69
N ALA A 503 -4.10 10.46 -2.60
CA ALA A 503 -4.01 9.01 -2.50
C ALA A 503 -3.90 8.40 -3.91
N PRO A 504 -2.69 8.46 -4.51
CA PRO A 504 -2.44 8.03 -5.88
C PRO A 504 -2.43 6.50 -5.97
N ASN A 505 -3.61 5.89 -5.94
CA ASN A 505 -3.77 4.45 -5.96
C ASN A 505 -3.64 3.91 -7.39
N GLY A 506 -2.46 3.37 -7.70
CA GLY A 506 -2.13 2.75 -8.96
C GLY A 506 -1.38 3.63 -9.95
N ILE A 507 -0.42 3.00 -10.60
CA ILE A 507 0.52 3.63 -11.54
C ILE A 507 0.49 2.88 -12.86
N GLY A 508 0.30 3.62 -13.96
CA GLY A 508 0.56 3.11 -15.31
C GLY A 508 1.99 3.44 -15.74
N VAL A 509 2.73 2.44 -16.19
CA VAL A 509 4.07 2.63 -16.77
C VAL A 509 4.01 2.24 -18.25
N ARG A 510 4.14 3.23 -19.14
CA ARG A 510 4.20 3.00 -20.59
C ARG A 510 5.60 2.55 -21.00
N ALA A 511 5.70 1.86 -22.13
CA ALA A 511 6.96 1.29 -22.61
C ALA A 511 8.11 2.33 -22.81
N ASP A 512 7.78 3.59 -23.08
CA ASP A 512 8.73 4.70 -23.18
C ASP A 512 9.09 5.36 -21.85
N GLY A 513 8.57 4.85 -20.74
CA GLY A 513 8.82 5.35 -19.39
C GLY A 513 7.84 6.43 -18.92
N GLN A 514 6.84 6.83 -19.74
CA GLN A 514 5.80 7.73 -19.30
C GLN A 514 4.97 7.12 -18.19
N LEU A 515 4.78 7.88 -17.11
CA LEU A 515 3.97 7.48 -15.96
C LEU A 515 2.59 8.13 -16.02
N THR A 516 1.58 7.37 -15.57
CA THR A 516 0.25 7.87 -15.28
C THR A 516 -0.17 7.41 -13.88
N THR A 517 -1.07 8.15 -13.23
CA THR A 517 -1.65 7.74 -11.94
C THR A 517 -3.04 8.33 -11.77
N GLY A 518 -3.92 7.61 -11.08
CA GLY A 518 -5.14 8.18 -10.55
C GLY A 518 -4.88 8.96 -9.26
N ASP A 519 -5.91 9.56 -8.72
CA ASP A 519 -5.93 10.05 -7.33
C ASP A 519 -7.35 9.98 -6.79
N ASN A 520 -7.51 9.91 -5.47
CA ASN A 520 -8.83 9.89 -4.85
C ASN A 520 -9.32 11.31 -4.58
N GLU A 521 -10.64 11.51 -4.77
CA GLU A 521 -11.34 12.69 -4.26
C GLU A 521 -10.95 12.98 -2.81
N GLY A 522 -10.74 14.24 -2.49
CA GLY A 522 -10.36 14.67 -1.16
C GLY A 522 -10.06 16.17 -1.09
N THR A 523 -9.34 16.57 -0.07
CA THR A 523 -8.84 17.93 0.08
C THR A 523 -7.94 18.29 -1.11
N TRP A 524 -8.27 19.36 -1.84
CA TRP A 524 -7.60 19.83 -3.06
C TRP A 524 -7.77 18.92 -4.30
N VAL A 525 -8.46 17.80 -4.16
CA VAL A 525 -8.80 16.89 -5.24
C VAL A 525 -10.32 16.85 -5.38
N PRO A 526 -10.91 17.69 -6.26
CA PRO A 526 -12.35 17.91 -6.33
C PRO A 526 -13.16 16.66 -6.73
N THR A 527 -12.58 15.78 -7.51
CA THR A 527 -13.09 14.45 -7.90
C THR A 527 -11.92 13.60 -8.37
N SER A 528 -12.10 12.30 -8.59
CA SER A 528 -11.01 11.42 -9.03
C SER A 528 -10.44 11.84 -10.38
N PRO A 529 -9.11 12.08 -10.50
CA PRO A 529 -8.47 12.43 -11.76
C PRO A 529 -7.72 11.26 -12.39
N ILE A 530 -7.35 11.44 -13.67
CA ILE A 530 -6.27 10.73 -14.33
C ILE A 530 -5.14 11.72 -14.58
N ASN A 531 -3.98 11.48 -13.98
CA ASN A 531 -2.80 12.32 -14.11
C ASN A 531 -1.83 11.75 -15.15
N TRP A 532 -1.36 12.61 -16.02
CA TRP A 532 -0.17 12.41 -16.85
C TRP A 532 1.00 12.96 -16.09
N VAL A 533 1.88 12.09 -15.60
CA VAL A 533 2.91 12.50 -14.65
C VAL A 533 4.04 13.20 -15.39
N ASP A 534 4.19 14.48 -15.11
CA ASP A 534 5.36 15.27 -15.50
C ASP A 534 6.37 15.22 -14.35
N GLY A 535 7.54 14.65 -14.62
CA GLY A 535 8.55 14.34 -13.59
C GLY A 535 8.99 15.57 -12.80
N LYS A 536 9.00 15.44 -11.46
CA LYS A 536 9.34 16.47 -10.47
C LYS A 536 8.34 17.61 -10.34
N ALA A 537 7.24 17.61 -11.11
CA ALA A 537 6.21 18.62 -11.02
C ALA A 537 5.28 18.39 -9.81
N PHE A 538 4.62 19.46 -9.39
CA PHE A 538 3.62 19.46 -8.34
C PHE A 538 2.23 19.23 -8.94
N HIS A 539 1.48 18.24 -8.44
CA HIS A 539 0.17 17.83 -8.96
C HIS A 539 -1.03 18.39 -8.18
N GLY A 540 -0.80 19.31 -7.25
CA GLY A 540 -1.85 20.22 -6.78
C GLY A 540 -2.39 20.01 -5.37
N VAL A 541 -2.03 18.96 -4.63
CA VAL A 541 -2.49 18.78 -3.25
C VAL A 541 -1.66 19.64 -2.28
N VAL A 542 -2.24 20.75 -1.87
CA VAL A 542 -1.54 21.88 -1.23
C VAL A 542 -0.84 21.54 0.08
N ASN A 543 -1.42 20.65 0.90
CA ASN A 543 -0.79 20.22 2.15
C ASN A 543 0.49 19.39 1.96
N THR A 544 0.79 18.92 0.76
CA THR A 544 2.05 18.24 0.42
C THR A 544 3.04 19.16 -0.31
N LYS A 545 2.67 20.43 -0.53
CA LYS A 545 3.51 21.37 -1.26
C LYS A 545 4.76 21.76 -0.45
N THR A 546 5.88 21.90 -1.13
CA THR A 546 7.08 22.51 -0.55
C THR A 546 6.98 24.04 -0.54
N PRO A 547 7.82 24.75 0.23
CA PRO A 547 7.84 26.21 0.20
C PRO A 547 8.09 26.85 -1.18
N LYS A 548 8.67 26.07 -2.12
CA LYS A 548 9.00 26.56 -3.48
C LYS A 548 7.83 26.48 -4.45
N GLU A 549 6.79 25.71 -4.14
CA GLU A 549 5.64 25.51 -5.03
C GLU A 549 4.53 26.52 -4.71
N ALA A 550 3.96 27.13 -5.74
CA ALA A 550 2.80 28.01 -5.60
C ALA A 550 1.50 27.21 -5.67
N VAL A 551 0.47 27.64 -4.95
CA VAL A 551 -0.81 26.94 -4.85
C VAL A 551 -1.51 26.80 -6.21
N ASP A 552 -1.33 27.80 -7.08
CA ASP A 552 -2.00 27.88 -8.38
C ASP A 552 -1.14 27.35 -9.54
N GLN A 553 0.12 27.00 -9.27
CA GLN A 553 1.03 26.43 -10.25
C GLN A 553 1.15 24.93 -10.03
N TYR A 554 0.29 24.16 -10.66
CA TYR A 554 0.30 22.71 -10.61
C TYR A 554 0.03 22.12 -11.99
N VAL A 555 0.42 20.88 -12.21
CA VAL A 555 0.10 20.13 -13.43
C VAL A 555 -1.36 19.67 -13.32
N PRO A 556 -2.27 20.13 -14.18
CA PRO A 556 -3.63 19.65 -14.18
C PRO A 556 -3.69 18.19 -14.64
N PRO A 557 -4.66 17.39 -14.15
CA PRO A 557 -4.87 16.04 -14.68
C PRO A 557 -5.32 16.10 -16.14
N ILE A 558 -5.05 15.04 -16.90
CA ILE A 558 -5.52 14.96 -18.30
C ILE A 558 -7.03 14.76 -18.38
N MET A 559 -7.65 14.29 -17.28
CA MET A 559 -9.07 14.03 -17.18
C MET A 559 -9.53 14.01 -15.73
N TRP A 560 -10.73 14.53 -15.49
CA TRP A 560 -11.53 14.32 -14.30
C TRP A 560 -12.55 13.21 -14.53
N LEU A 561 -12.97 12.52 -13.48
CA LEU A 561 -13.99 11.46 -13.50
C LEU A 561 -15.05 11.78 -12.46
N SER A 562 -16.32 11.87 -12.85
CA SER A 562 -17.37 12.19 -11.89
C SER A 562 -17.50 11.14 -10.80
N HIS A 563 -17.54 11.60 -9.55
CA HIS A 563 -17.64 10.75 -8.37
C HIS A 563 -18.90 9.88 -8.38
N SER A 564 -20.05 10.46 -8.76
CA SER A 564 -21.34 9.77 -8.76
C SER A 564 -21.42 8.63 -9.76
N ASP A 565 -20.90 8.84 -10.99
CA ASP A 565 -21.22 7.97 -12.12
C ASP A 565 -20.04 7.12 -12.58
N PHE A 566 -18.83 7.68 -12.59
CA PHE A 566 -17.66 7.05 -13.18
C PHE A 566 -16.70 6.48 -12.15
N CYS A 567 -16.18 7.28 -11.24
CA CYS A 567 -15.18 6.82 -10.30
C CYS A 567 -15.20 7.59 -8.98
N ASN A 568 -15.63 6.94 -7.91
CA ASN A 568 -15.51 7.51 -6.56
C ASN A 568 -14.20 7.11 -5.85
N SER A 569 -13.44 6.15 -6.41
CA SER A 569 -12.16 5.70 -5.88
C SER A 569 -11.40 4.98 -6.97
N ASN A 570 -10.19 5.43 -7.25
CA ASN A 570 -9.33 4.82 -8.28
C ASN A 570 -8.75 3.48 -7.83
N GLY A 571 -8.52 2.60 -8.79
CA GLY A 571 -7.65 1.42 -8.74
C GLY A 571 -6.39 1.67 -9.55
N GLY A 572 -5.87 0.63 -10.18
CA GLY A 572 -4.68 0.66 -11.03
C GLY A 572 -4.89 1.36 -12.37
N GLN A 573 -3.81 1.37 -13.12
CA GLN A 573 -3.78 1.78 -14.52
C GLN A 573 -2.87 0.84 -15.28
N ILE A 574 -3.31 0.36 -16.44
CA ILE A 574 -2.50 -0.55 -17.24
C ILE A 574 -2.57 -0.18 -18.72
N TRP A 575 -1.43 -0.23 -19.38
CA TRP A 575 -1.33 -0.08 -20.82
C TRP A 575 -1.58 -1.42 -21.50
N VAL A 576 -2.40 -1.45 -22.55
CA VAL A 576 -2.66 -2.65 -23.32
C VAL A 576 -1.42 -3.02 -24.12
N THR A 577 -0.68 -4.02 -23.63
CA THR A 577 0.55 -4.50 -24.28
C THR A 577 0.30 -5.67 -25.22
N SER A 578 -0.85 -6.32 -25.11
CA SER A 578 -1.21 -7.53 -25.86
C SER A 578 -1.85 -7.22 -27.21
N ASP A 579 -1.43 -7.93 -28.26
CA ASP A 579 -2.10 -7.97 -29.55
C ASP A 579 -3.33 -8.89 -29.57
N LYS A 580 -3.51 -9.70 -28.50
CA LYS A 580 -4.56 -10.72 -28.41
C LYS A 580 -5.80 -10.23 -27.64
N TRP A 581 -5.80 -8.94 -27.20
CA TRP A 581 -6.90 -8.38 -26.41
C TRP A 581 -7.73 -7.34 -27.18
N GLY A 582 -8.06 -7.64 -28.41
CA GLY A 582 -8.91 -6.81 -29.26
C GLY A 582 -8.21 -5.57 -29.82
N PRO A 583 -8.95 -4.51 -30.20
CA PRO A 583 -8.43 -3.39 -31.00
C PRO A 583 -7.76 -2.28 -30.17
N PHE A 584 -7.44 -2.50 -28.91
CA PHE A 584 -7.01 -1.44 -27.96
C PHE A 584 -5.51 -1.44 -27.63
N LYS A 585 -4.66 -2.11 -28.44
CA LYS A 585 -3.21 -2.12 -28.19
C LYS A 585 -2.64 -0.69 -28.08
N ASN A 586 -1.76 -0.49 -27.09
CA ASN A 586 -1.14 0.80 -26.73
C ASN A 586 -2.10 1.85 -26.13
N GLU A 587 -3.35 1.49 -25.90
CA GLU A 587 -4.26 2.35 -25.16
C GLU A 587 -4.13 2.15 -23.64
N LEU A 588 -4.53 3.15 -22.88
CA LEU A 588 -4.55 3.12 -21.43
C LEU A 588 -5.89 2.59 -20.94
N LEU A 589 -5.86 1.60 -20.03
CA LEU A 589 -7.01 1.18 -19.25
C LEU A 589 -6.92 1.78 -17.85
N TYR A 590 -8.06 2.24 -17.36
CA TYR A 590 -8.21 2.77 -16.01
C TYR A 590 -9.15 1.90 -15.19
N GLU A 591 -8.71 1.55 -14.01
CA GLU A 591 -9.39 0.68 -13.06
C GLU A 591 -10.11 1.54 -12.01
N SER A 592 -11.43 1.36 -11.86
CA SER A 592 -12.20 2.02 -10.81
C SER A 592 -12.50 1.03 -9.69
N TYR A 593 -11.78 1.17 -8.59
CA TYR A 593 -12.01 0.40 -7.38
C TYR A 593 -13.43 0.59 -6.87
N GLY A 594 -13.85 1.84 -6.65
CA GLY A 594 -15.13 2.12 -6.01
C GLY A 594 -16.36 1.77 -6.85
N LYS A 595 -16.26 1.78 -8.19
CA LYS A 595 -17.36 1.43 -9.11
C LYS A 595 -17.21 0.03 -9.72
N SER A 596 -16.21 -0.75 -9.30
CA SER A 596 -15.94 -2.09 -9.84
C SER A 596 -16.00 -2.12 -11.37
N SER A 597 -15.31 -1.17 -12.01
CA SER A 597 -15.42 -0.91 -13.44
C SER A 597 -14.06 -0.74 -14.10
N LEU A 598 -13.99 -1.10 -15.38
CA LEU A 598 -12.84 -0.90 -16.25
C LEU A 598 -13.21 0.13 -17.33
N PHE A 599 -12.30 1.05 -17.63
CA PHE A 599 -12.47 2.10 -18.64
C PHE A 599 -11.36 2.07 -19.67
N LEU A 600 -11.71 2.34 -20.92
CA LEU A 600 -10.76 2.75 -21.94
C LEU A 600 -10.55 4.26 -21.85
N VAL A 601 -9.30 4.71 -21.79
CA VAL A 601 -8.92 6.13 -21.76
C VAL A 601 -8.41 6.53 -23.14
N MET A 602 -9.17 7.37 -23.83
CA MET A 602 -8.85 7.93 -25.14
C MET A 602 -8.19 9.30 -24.95
N ARG A 603 -7.02 9.51 -25.54
CA ARG A 603 -6.20 10.71 -25.33
C ARG A 603 -6.08 11.55 -26.58
N GLN A 604 -6.06 12.87 -26.40
CA GLN A 604 -5.68 13.83 -27.43
C GLN A 604 -4.42 14.56 -27.01
N ASP A 605 -3.39 14.48 -27.85
CA ASP A 605 -2.15 15.26 -27.68
C ASP A 605 -2.40 16.71 -28.06
N LEU A 606 -2.06 17.63 -27.16
CA LEU A 606 -2.18 19.08 -27.33
C LEU A 606 -0.83 19.72 -27.68
N GLY A 607 0.22 18.92 -27.80
CA GLY A 607 1.59 19.37 -27.98
C GLY A 607 2.30 19.76 -26.69
N ASN A 608 3.63 19.82 -26.76
CA ASN A 608 4.49 20.20 -25.63
C ASN A 608 4.27 19.32 -24.38
N GLY A 609 3.97 18.04 -24.55
CA GLY A 609 3.74 17.08 -23.46
C GLY A 609 2.38 17.20 -22.78
N ARG A 610 1.52 18.12 -23.22
CA ARG A 610 0.17 18.29 -22.67
C ARG A 610 -0.83 17.35 -23.33
N GLN A 611 -1.77 16.85 -22.54
CA GLN A 611 -2.80 15.92 -22.96
C GLN A 611 -4.16 16.35 -22.42
N GLN A 612 -5.23 15.97 -23.12
CA GLN A 612 -6.58 15.89 -22.59
C GLN A 612 -7.18 14.56 -22.97
N ALA A 613 -8.21 14.10 -22.24
CA ALA A 613 -8.70 12.75 -22.42
C ALA A 613 -10.21 12.61 -22.20
N ALA A 614 -10.73 11.50 -22.72
CA ALA A 614 -12.05 10.98 -22.42
C ALA A 614 -11.95 9.52 -21.97
N ALA A 615 -12.94 9.05 -21.22
CA ALA A 615 -13.06 7.65 -20.84
C ALA A 615 -14.43 7.07 -21.19
N VAL A 616 -14.42 5.82 -21.68
CA VAL A 616 -15.61 5.01 -21.89
C VAL A 616 -15.56 3.75 -21.03
N ARG A 617 -16.68 3.38 -20.40
CA ARG A 617 -16.76 2.19 -19.57
C ARG A 617 -16.95 0.94 -20.41
N PHE A 618 -16.17 -0.11 -20.12
CA PHE A 618 -16.48 -1.44 -20.57
C PHE A 618 -17.73 -1.96 -19.86
N PRO A 619 -18.72 -2.51 -20.58
CA PRO A 619 -19.94 -3.06 -19.97
C PRO A 619 -19.70 -4.44 -19.34
N LEU A 620 -18.64 -4.56 -18.53
CA LEU A 620 -18.22 -5.76 -17.83
C LEU A 620 -18.71 -5.77 -16.38
N LYS A 621 -18.87 -6.96 -15.83
CA LYS A 621 -19.12 -7.18 -14.39
C LYS A 621 -17.99 -8.01 -13.83
N PHE A 622 -17.51 -7.59 -12.66
CA PHE A 622 -16.40 -8.23 -11.96
C PHE A 622 -16.88 -8.89 -10.67
N THR A 623 -16.16 -9.90 -10.21
CA THR A 623 -16.43 -10.61 -8.95
C THR A 623 -16.30 -9.68 -7.75
N SER A 624 -15.32 -8.78 -7.76
CA SER A 624 -15.10 -7.78 -6.72
C SER A 624 -14.82 -6.41 -7.36
N SER A 625 -14.17 -5.51 -6.66
CA SER A 625 -13.68 -4.25 -7.25
C SER A 625 -12.63 -4.50 -8.31
N VAL A 626 -12.31 -3.48 -9.11
CA VAL A 626 -11.21 -3.50 -10.08
C VAL A 626 -10.06 -2.70 -9.47
N MET A 627 -9.09 -3.42 -8.85
CA MET A 627 -8.02 -2.81 -8.07
C MET A 627 -6.68 -2.84 -8.79
N ARG A 628 -6.30 -4.00 -9.33
CA ARG A 628 -5.06 -4.21 -10.08
C ARG A 628 -5.30 -5.16 -11.23
N ALA A 629 -4.57 -4.95 -12.31
CA ALA A 629 -4.62 -5.81 -13.48
C ALA A 629 -3.25 -6.11 -14.05
N ARG A 630 -3.14 -7.25 -14.77
CA ARG A 630 -1.98 -7.64 -15.55
C ARG A 630 -2.41 -8.31 -16.85
N PHE A 631 -1.67 -8.05 -17.92
CA PHE A 631 -1.77 -8.86 -19.12
C PHE A 631 -0.94 -10.13 -18.95
N HIS A 632 -1.56 -11.26 -19.16
CA HIS A 632 -0.87 -12.55 -19.08
C HIS A 632 0.15 -12.70 -20.22
N PRO A 633 1.38 -13.15 -19.94
CA PRO A 633 2.48 -13.12 -20.91
C PRO A 633 2.27 -14.02 -22.12
N TYR A 634 1.46 -15.09 -22.02
CA TYR A 634 1.27 -16.06 -23.11
C TYR A 634 -0.11 -16.02 -23.76
N ASP A 635 -1.19 -16.03 -22.98
CA ASP A 635 -2.55 -15.96 -23.57
C ASP A 635 -2.89 -14.52 -23.99
N GLY A 636 -2.21 -13.54 -23.45
CA GLY A 636 -2.39 -12.12 -23.76
C GLY A 636 -3.72 -11.54 -23.27
N GLN A 637 -4.45 -12.26 -22.40
CA GLN A 637 -5.68 -11.78 -21.80
C GLN A 637 -5.42 -10.92 -20.58
N LEU A 638 -6.39 -10.10 -20.18
CA LEU A 638 -6.30 -9.25 -19.02
C LEU A 638 -6.80 -10.00 -17.79
N TYR A 639 -6.02 -10.02 -16.73
CA TYR A 639 -6.40 -10.56 -15.44
C TYR A 639 -6.52 -9.44 -14.44
N VAL A 640 -7.62 -9.44 -13.67
CA VAL A 640 -8.00 -8.36 -12.76
C VAL A 640 -8.23 -8.93 -11.39
N CYS A 641 -7.63 -8.35 -10.38
CA CYS A 641 -7.93 -8.66 -8.99
C CYS A 641 -8.48 -7.45 -8.24
N GLY A 642 -9.21 -7.72 -7.16
CA GLY A 642 -9.77 -6.66 -6.35
C GLY A 642 -10.31 -7.14 -5.01
N LEU A 643 -10.61 -6.15 -4.17
CA LEU A 643 -11.09 -6.33 -2.79
C LEU A 643 -12.28 -5.40 -2.52
N SER A 644 -13.09 -5.73 -1.54
CA SER A 644 -14.13 -4.84 -1.02
C SER A 644 -13.74 -4.33 0.34
N GLU A 645 -13.62 -3.02 0.43
CA GLU A 645 -13.42 -2.26 1.64
C GLU A 645 -13.94 -0.84 1.37
N TRP A 646 -14.10 0.01 2.38
CA TRP A 646 -14.63 1.38 2.23
C TRP A 646 -15.91 1.44 1.38
N GLN A 647 -16.04 2.48 0.58
CA GLN A 647 -17.23 2.74 -0.25
C GLN A 647 -17.07 2.16 -1.66
N SER A 648 -17.07 0.84 -1.78
CA SER A 648 -17.13 0.17 -3.09
C SER A 648 -18.49 -0.48 -3.34
N ASN A 649 -18.84 -0.69 -4.62
CA ASN A 649 -20.01 -1.46 -5.03
C ASN A 649 -19.65 -2.92 -5.35
N ALA A 650 -18.51 -3.38 -4.88
CA ALA A 650 -18.04 -4.75 -5.07
C ALA A 650 -19.05 -5.78 -4.53
N ALA A 651 -19.33 -6.81 -5.30
CA ALA A 651 -20.28 -7.86 -4.92
C ALA A 651 -19.70 -8.84 -3.88
N ARG A 652 -18.37 -9.03 -3.85
CA ARG A 652 -17.66 -9.92 -2.94
C ARG A 652 -16.45 -9.22 -2.32
N ILE A 653 -15.99 -9.75 -1.18
CA ILE A 653 -14.83 -9.18 -0.45
C ILE A 653 -13.52 -9.32 -1.23
N THR A 654 -13.44 -10.27 -2.14
CA THR A 654 -12.28 -10.52 -3.00
C THR A 654 -12.72 -11.00 -4.37
N GLY A 655 -11.88 -10.82 -5.38
CA GLY A 655 -12.09 -11.33 -6.71
C GLY A 655 -10.79 -11.46 -7.48
N PHE A 656 -10.77 -12.46 -8.36
CA PHE A 656 -9.74 -12.61 -9.37
C PHE A 656 -10.42 -13.09 -10.65
N ASP A 657 -10.41 -12.27 -11.69
CA ASP A 657 -11.16 -12.46 -12.91
C ASP A 657 -10.23 -12.39 -14.12
N ARG A 658 -10.50 -13.22 -15.15
CA ARG A 658 -9.87 -13.14 -16.46
C ARG A 658 -10.83 -12.47 -17.45
N VAL A 659 -10.44 -11.31 -17.99
CA VAL A 659 -11.19 -10.64 -19.06
C VAL A 659 -10.64 -11.14 -20.41
N ARG A 660 -11.35 -12.06 -21.00
CA ARG A 660 -10.96 -12.75 -22.23
C ARG A 660 -11.63 -12.12 -23.45
N TYR A 661 -10.83 -11.75 -24.47
CA TYR A 661 -11.33 -11.37 -25.79
C TYR A 661 -11.69 -12.61 -26.59
N THR A 662 -12.90 -12.61 -27.17
CA THR A 662 -13.46 -13.78 -27.88
C THR A 662 -13.14 -13.83 -29.37
N GLY A 663 -12.54 -12.78 -29.91
CA GLY A 663 -12.31 -12.64 -31.36
C GLY A 663 -13.51 -12.05 -32.11
N LYS A 664 -14.64 -11.81 -31.45
CA LYS A 664 -15.81 -11.15 -32.08
C LYS A 664 -15.56 -9.65 -32.27
N PRO A 665 -16.26 -9.01 -33.24
CA PRO A 665 -16.18 -7.56 -33.42
C PRO A 665 -16.52 -6.81 -32.12
N VAL A 666 -15.74 -5.78 -31.80
CA VAL A 666 -16.00 -4.84 -30.71
C VAL A 666 -16.77 -3.66 -31.27
N TYR A 667 -17.89 -3.28 -30.66
CA TYR A 667 -18.71 -2.13 -31.03
C TYR A 667 -18.56 -1.03 -29.98
N SER A 668 -17.54 -0.18 -30.14
CA SER A 668 -17.21 0.84 -29.14
C SER A 668 -16.58 2.07 -29.78
N VAL A 669 -16.75 3.21 -29.13
CA VAL A 669 -15.86 4.36 -29.36
C VAL A 669 -14.43 3.97 -28.97
N ASN A 670 -13.44 4.39 -29.77
CA ASN A 670 -12.02 4.12 -29.52
C ASN A 670 -11.11 5.34 -29.75
N GLY A 671 -11.68 6.51 -30.01
CA GLY A 671 -10.90 7.74 -30.20
C GLY A 671 -11.73 8.99 -30.04
N ILE A 672 -11.07 10.05 -29.59
CA ILE A 672 -11.67 11.37 -29.40
C ILE A 672 -10.72 12.48 -29.88
N LYS A 673 -11.29 13.53 -30.47
CA LYS A 673 -10.61 14.78 -30.78
C LYS A 673 -11.56 15.97 -30.55
N VAL A 674 -11.18 16.89 -29.73
CA VAL A 674 -11.82 18.21 -29.64
C VAL A 674 -11.32 19.04 -30.81
N VAL A 675 -12.22 19.64 -31.56
CA VAL A 675 -11.97 20.46 -32.75
C VAL A 675 -12.71 21.79 -32.61
N PRO A 676 -12.37 22.82 -33.36
CA PRO A 676 -13.12 24.09 -33.36
C PRO A 676 -14.62 23.84 -33.59
N GLY A 677 -15.46 24.24 -32.62
CA GLY A 677 -16.92 24.11 -32.66
C GLY A 677 -17.47 22.70 -32.46
N GLY A 678 -16.65 21.69 -32.09
CA GLY A 678 -17.19 20.33 -31.93
C GLY A 678 -16.24 19.29 -31.34
N VAL A 679 -16.73 18.05 -31.32
CA VAL A 679 -15.99 16.87 -30.88
C VAL A 679 -16.09 15.79 -31.95
N GLN A 680 -14.97 15.20 -32.31
CA GLN A 680 -14.89 14.02 -33.18
C GLN A 680 -14.76 12.76 -32.34
N LEU A 681 -15.60 11.77 -32.64
CA LEU A 681 -15.59 10.44 -32.04
C LEU A 681 -15.28 9.40 -33.10
N SER A 682 -14.27 8.57 -32.88
CA SER A 682 -13.92 7.45 -33.76
C SER A 682 -14.43 6.15 -33.16
N PHE A 683 -14.93 5.25 -34.00
CA PHE A 683 -15.53 3.97 -33.59
C PHE A 683 -14.77 2.78 -34.21
N THR A 684 -14.81 1.66 -33.51
CA THR A 684 -14.15 0.40 -33.94
C THR A 684 -14.77 -0.18 -35.21
N GLN A 685 -16.08 0.01 -35.44
CA GLN A 685 -16.85 -0.53 -36.57
C GLN A 685 -17.43 0.60 -37.43
N PRO A 686 -17.68 0.34 -38.73
CA PRO A 686 -18.46 1.26 -39.59
C PRO A 686 -19.86 1.50 -38.99
N LEU A 687 -20.36 2.73 -39.13
CA LEU A 687 -21.64 3.16 -38.61
C LEU A 687 -22.72 3.23 -39.70
N ASP A 688 -23.97 3.02 -39.28
CA ASP A 688 -25.14 3.35 -40.09
C ASP A 688 -25.27 4.88 -40.18
N LYS A 689 -25.26 5.39 -41.42
CA LYS A 689 -25.24 6.83 -41.66
C LYS A 689 -26.48 7.51 -41.12
N ALA A 690 -27.65 6.96 -41.35
CA ALA A 690 -28.90 7.57 -40.93
C ALA A 690 -28.99 7.68 -39.41
N SER A 691 -28.60 6.61 -38.71
CA SER A 691 -28.55 6.62 -37.26
C SER A 691 -27.46 7.55 -36.68
N ALA A 692 -26.27 7.58 -37.29
CA ALA A 692 -25.13 8.36 -36.79
C ALA A 692 -25.33 9.88 -36.99
N GLU A 693 -26.02 10.28 -38.10
CA GLU A 693 -26.28 11.70 -38.42
C GLU A 693 -27.57 12.24 -37.80
N ASP A 694 -28.42 11.41 -37.19
CA ASP A 694 -29.58 11.85 -36.45
C ASP A 694 -29.20 12.46 -35.09
N VAL A 695 -29.35 13.78 -34.98
CA VAL A 695 -29.00 14.53 -33.76
C VAL A 695 -29.76 14.06 -32.53
N GLN A 696 -30.98 13.49 -32.70
CA GLN A 696 -31.79 13.00 -31.59
C GLN A 696 -31.15 11.80 -30.87
N ASN A 697 -30.25 11.08 -31.54
CA ASN A 697 -29.51 9.98 -30.95
C ASN A 697 -28.33 10.42 -30.05
N TRP A 698 -28.06 11.75 -29.97
CA TRP A 698 -26.97 12.33 -29.23
C TRP A 698 -27.45 13.29 -28.16
N SER A 699 -26.83 13.25 -26.98
CA SER A 699 -27.10 14.17 -25.90
C SER A 699 -25.82 14.41 -25.10
N GLY A 700 -25.78 15.50 -24.34
CA GLY A 700 -24.65 15.77 -23.50
C GLY A 700 -24.93 16.76 -22.39
N LYS A 701 -24.03 16.78 -21.42
CA LYS A 701 -24.01 17.69 -20.26
C LYS A 701 -22.59 18.13 -19.99
N ARG A 702 -22.43 19.30 -19.36
CA ARG A 702 -21.11 19.81 -18.93
C ARG A 702 -21.21 20.43 -17.54
N TRP A 703 -20.07 20.43 -16.83
CA TRP A 703 -19.96 21.04 -15.50
C TRP A 703 -18.50 21.26 -15.13
N ASN A 704 -18.30 22.11 -14.13
CA ASN A 704 -16.99 22.33 -13.52
C ASN A 704 -16.97 21.86 -12.07
N TYR A 705 -15.78 21.84 -11.51
CA TYR A 705 -15.48 21.56 -10.12
C TYR A 705 -14.77 22.75 -9.48
N ILE A 706 -14.93 22.89 -8.15
CA ILE A 706 -14.26 23.91 -7.35
C ILE A 706 -13.10 23.22 -6.60
N ARG A 707 -11.87 23.53 -7.01
CA ARG A 707 -10.68 23.05 -6.29
C ARG A 707 -10.47 23.92 -5.05
N SER A 708 -10.52 23.32 -3.86
CA SER A 708 -10.39 24.01 -2.59
C SER A 708 -9.84 23.08 -1.48
N GLU A 709 -9.66 23.61 -0.28
CA GLU A 709 -9.32 22.85 0.91
C GLU A 709 -10.47 21.96 1.43
N ASN A 710 -11.67 22.10 0.89
CA ASN A 710 -12.79 21.23 1.22
C ASN A 710 -12.58 19.84 0.62
N TYR A 711 -13.16 18.83 1.24
CA TYR A 711 -13.14 17.46 0.74
C TYR A 711 -14.11 17.33 -0.43
N GLY A 712 -13.57 17.06 -1.64
CA GLY A 712 -14.35 16.98 -2.86
C GLY A 712 -14.92 18.31 -3.33
N SER A 713 -15.77 18.26 -4.35
CA SER A 713 -16.43 19.43 -4.92
C SER A 713 -17.85 19.10 -5.35
N PRO A 714 -18.79 20.01 -5.15
CA PRO A 714 -20.04 19.95 -5.90
C PRO A 714 -19.77 20.11 -7.40
N GLU A 715 -20.56 19.49 -8.22
CA GLU A 715 -20.66 19.78 -9.64
C GLU A 715 -21.36 21.13 -9.80
N VAL A 716 -20.79 22.05 -10.60
CA VAL A 716 -21.34 23.38 -10.81
C VAL A 716 -21.43 23.68 -12.30
N TRP A 717 -22.40 24.50 -12.71
CA TRP A 717 -22.56 24.89 -14.10
C TRP A 717 -21.35 25.67 -14.60
N LEU A 718 -20.92 25.40 -15.83
CA LEU A 718 -19.86 26.16 -16.49
C LEU A 718 -20.30 27.62 -16.70
N SER A 719 -21.56 27.86 -17.12
CA SER A 719 -22.12 29.18 -17.38
C SER A 719 -22.44 29.98 -16.11
N ASN A 720 -22.65 29.33 -14.98
CA ASN A 720 -22.96 29.95 -13.69
C ASN A 720 -22.43 29.09 -12.53
N PRO A 721 -21.21 29.36 -12.02
CA PRO A 721 -20.61 28.59 -10.93
C PRO A 721 -21.37 28.57 -9.60
N GLU A 722 -22.30 29.49 -9.38
CA GLU A 722 -23.19 29.51 -8.22
C GLU A 722 -24.28 28.41 -8.29
N LYS A 723 -24.56 27.93 -9.50
CA LYS A 723 -25.60 26.93 -9.74
C LYS A 723 -25.01 25.52 -9.72
N LYS A 724 -25.46 24.70 -8.75
CA LYS A 724 -25.11 23.30 -8.62
C LYS A 724 -25.77 22.44 -9.69
N GLY A 725 -25.09 21.35 -10.07
CA GLY A 725 -25.53 20.36 -11.04
C GLY A 725 -24.86 20.51 -12.40
N ARG A 726 -25.43 19.87 -13.41
CA ARG A 726 -24.90 19.77 -14.76
C ARG A 726 -25.79 20.57 -15.72
N GLU A 727 -25.20 21.38 -16.58
CA GLU A 727 -25.95 22.06 -17.64
C GLU A 727 -25.98 21.18 -18.90
N ASN A 728 -27.09 21.24 -19.64
CA ASN A 728 -27.19 20.59 -20.94
C ASN A 728 -26.34 21.33 -21.96
N ILE A 729 -25.74 20.60 -22.91
CA ILE A 729 -25.12 21.15 -24.13
C ILE A 729 -26.08 20.98 -25.30
N ASN A 730 -26.02 21.93 -26.24
CA ASN A 730 -26.78 21.88 -27.48
C ASN A 730 -25.92 21.31 -28.61
N ILE A 731 -26.25 20.10 -29.07
CA ILE A 731 -25.63 19.43 -30.22
C ILE A 731 -26.50 19.78 -31.43
N THR A 732 -25.96 20.58 -32.35
CA THR A 732 -26.71 21.14 -33.48
C THR A 732 -26.57 20.32 -34.73
N ALA A 733 -25.52 19.51 -34.87
CA ALA A 733 -25.32 18.62 -36.00
C ALA A 733 -24.45 17.40 -35.61
N ALA A 734 -24.67 16.29 -36.28
CA ALA A 734 -23.82 15.12 -36.29
C ALA A 734 -23.49 14.75 -37.73
N LYS A 735 -22.22 14.57 -38.07
CA LYS A 735 -21.78 14.28 -39.43
C LYS A 735 -20.84 13.09 -39.44
N LEU A 736 -21.21 12.06 -40.22
CA LEU A 736 -20.35 10.89 -40.45
C LEU A 736 -19.25 11.24 -41.47
N GLY A 737 -18.03 10.91 -41.14
CA GLY A 737 -16.87 11.07 -42.00
C GLY A 737 -16.86 10.07 -43.16
N ALA A 738 -16.06 10.37 -44.19
CA ALA A 738 -15.92 9.50 -45.37
C ALA A 738 -15.36 8.10 -45.04
N ASP A 739 -14.69 7.93 -43.89
CA ASP A 739 -14.21 6.65 -43.39
C ASP A 739 -15.31 5.73 -42.84
N GLY A 740 -16.55 6.25 -42.72
CA GLY A 740 -17.70 5.56 -42.17
C GLY A 740 -17.59 5.19 -40.69
N LYS A 741 -16.58 5.72 -39.97
CA LYS A 741 -16.28 5.38 -38.56
C LYS A 741 -16.12 6.60 -37.66
N THR A 742 -15.95 7.77 -38.22
CA THR A 742 -15.74 9.00 -37.45
C THR A 742 -16.98 9.87 -37.49
N VAL A 743 -17.54 10.24 -36.31
CA VAL A 743 -18.65 11.20 -36.25
C VAL A 743 -18.13 12.52 -35.66
N THR A 744 -18.41 13.62 -36.36
CA THR A 744 -18.16 14.96 -35.85
C THR A 744 -19.46 15.56 -35.32
N LEU A 745 -19.51 15.83 -34.02
CA LEU A 745 -20.62 16.53 -33.37
C LEU A 745 -20.32 18.01 -33.36
N THR A 746 -21.24 18.83 -33.87
CA THR A 746 -21.20 20.30 -33.75
C THR A 746 -21.88 20.67 -32.41
N ILE A 747 -21.16 21.36 -31.54
CA ILE A 747 -21.62 21.72 -30.21
C ILE A 747 -21.63 23.25 -30.12
N GLU A 748 -22.81 23.80 -29.85
CA GLU A 748 -22.97 25.23 -29.64
C GLU A 748 -22.22 25.66 -28.36
N ASP A 749 -21.50 26.76 -28.44
CA ASP A 749 -20.74 27.33 -27.31
C ASP A 749 -19.77 26.30 -26.66
N LEU A 750 -19.05 25.54 -27.51
CA LEU A 750 -17.99 24.63 -26.99
C LEU A 750 -16.87 25.46 -26.36
N ARG A 751 -16.52 25.14 -25.11
CA ARG A 751 -15.51 25.85 -24.33
C ARG A 751 -14.70 24.86 -23.47
N PRO A 752 -13.50 25.24 -23.01
CA PRO A 752 -12.79 24.47 -21.97
C PRO A 752 -13.67 24.23 -20.75
N VAL A 753 -13.65 23.01 -20.23
CA VAL A 753 -14.51 22.57 -19.12
C VAL A 753 -13.86 21.40 -18.38
N ASN A 754 -14.03 21.35 -17.06
CA ASN A 754 -13.48 20.23 -16.29
C ASN A 754 -14.10 18.89 -16.68
N GLN A 755 -15.43 18.90 -16.96
CA GLN A 755 -16.13 17.67 -17.30
C GLN A 755 -17.22 17.93 -18.35
N GLN A 756 -17.19 17.15 -19.41
CA GLN A 756 -18.28 17.02 -20.37
C GLN A 756 -18.66 15.54 -20.50
N SER A 757 -19.95 15.24 -20.52
CA SER A 757 -20.50 13.91 -20.83
C SER A 757 -21.20 13.98 -22.19
N LEU A 758 -20.87 13.01 -23.07
CA LEU A 758 -21.57 12.75 -24.32
C LEU A 758 -22.16 11.35 -24.27
N LYS A 759 -23.45 11.23 -24.58
CA LYS A 759 -24.19 9.98 -24.58
C LYS A 759 -24.88 9.78 -25.92
N TRP A 760 -24.90 8.57 -26.40
CA TRP A 760 -25.54 8.21 -27.68
C TRP A 760 -26.14 6.80 -27.65
N ASP A 761 -27.11 6.59 -28.59
CA ASP A 761 -27.65 5.31 -28.99
C ASP A 761 -27.77 5.29 -30.51
N ILE A 762 -26.72 4.77 -31.15
CA ILE A 762 -26.58 4.72 -32.63
C ILE A 762 -26.42 3.26 -33.06
N LYS A 763 -26.41 3.04 -34.38
CA LYS A 763 -26.19 1.71 -34.97
C LYS A 763 -24.92 1.63 -35.76
N ALA A 764 -24.27 0.49 -35.70
CA ALA A 764 -23.28 0.09 -36.68
C ALA A 764 -23.93 -0.23 -38.05
N ALA A 765 -23.12 -0.25 -39.11
CA ALA A 765 -23.62 -0.51 -40.48
C ALA A 765 -24.30 -1.90 -40.63
N ASP A 766 -24.02 -2.85 -39.77
CA ASP A 766 -24.65 -4.17 -39.70
C ASP A 766 -25.94 -4.20 -38.86
N GLY A 767 -26.35 -3.02 -38.30
CA GLY A 767 -27.55 -2.87 -37.48
C GLY A 767 -27.33 -3.07 -35.98
N THR A 768 -26.13 -3.45 -35.56
CA THR A 768 -25.82 -3.62 -34.12
C THR A 768 -25.90 -2.27 -33.39
N SER A 769 -26.63 -2.22 -32.25
CA SER A 769 -26.73 -0.98 -31.41
C SER A 769 -25.43 -0.70 -30.69
N ILE A 770 -25.05 0.58 -30.66
CA ILE A 770 -23.92 1.14 -29.91
C ILE A 770 -24.45 2.22 -28.97
N ALA A 771 -24.88 1.79 -27.78
CA ALA A 771 -25.35 2.70 -26.72
C ALA A 771 -24.26 2.89 -25.68
N GLN A 772 -23.63 4.06 -25.66
CA GLN A 772 -22.51 4.36 -24.77
C GLN A 772 -22.57 5.78 -24.22
N GLU A 773 -21.79 6.03 -23.20
CA GLU A 773 -21.52 7.33 -22.62
C GLU A 773 -20.02 7.47 -22.38
N ILE A 774 -19.46 8.61 -22.77
CA ILE A 774 -18.12 9.03 -22.37
C ILE A 774 -18.22 10.19 -21.37
N GLN A 775 -17.17 10.34 -20.58
CA GLN A 775 -16.84 11.60 -19.94
C GLN A 775 -15.47 12.07 -20.44
N GLU A 776 -15.33 13.37 -20.64
CA GLU A 776 -14.11 14.01 -21.12
C GLU A 776 -13.79 15.29 -20.35
N THR A 777 -12.51 15.66 -20.33
CA THR A 777 -12.04 16.98 -19.90
C THR A 777 -11.53 17.76 -21.11
N ILE A 778 -11.95 19.00 -21.27
CA ILE A 778 -11.50 19.89 -22.34
C ILE A 778 -10.65 20.98 -21.71
N HIS A 779 -9.33 20.91 -21.85
CA HIS A 779 -8.40 21.94 -21.42
C HIS A 779 -8.28 23.06 -22.44
N GLU A 780 -8.22 22.69 -23.71
CA GLU A 780 -8.15 23.63 -24.82
C GLU A 780 -8.83 23.07 -26.07
N ILE A 781 -9.24 23.99 -26.95
CA ILE A 781 -9.75 23.66 -28.28
C ILE A 781 -8.62 23.98 -29.25
N PRO A 782 -7.97 22.98 -29.90
CA PRO A 782 -6.86 23.20 -30.79
C PRO A 782 -7.22 24.20 -31.92
N GLY A 783 -6.37 25.20 -32.13
CA GLY A 783 -6.60 26.28 -33.12
C GLY A 783 -7.50 27.44 -32.64
N VAL A 784 -8.03 27.36 -31.42
CA VAL A 784 -8.77 28.47 -30.79
C VAL A 784 -7.89 29.07 -29.69
N PRO A 785 -7.54 30.38 -29.75
CA PRO A 785 -6.77 31.01 -28.69
C PRO A 785 -7.51 30.91 -27.35
N LEU A 786 -6.79 30.58 -26.28
CA LEU A 786 -7.34 30.68 -24.93
C LEU A 786 -7.69 32.14 -24.66
N SER A 787 -8.96 32.42 -24.33
CA SER A 787 -9.36 33.75 -23.86
C SER A 787 -8.58 34.01 -22.56
N LYS A 788 -7.81 35.11 -22.52
CA LYS A 788 -7.24 35.60 -21.26
C LYS A 788 -8.41 35.98 -20.35
N ASN A 789 -8.80 35.14 -19.43
CA ASN A 789 -9.66 35.51 -18.30
C ASN A 789 -8.81 36.15 -17.21
#